data_d9908781f630650689f1fa85c06f8b36
#
_entry.id   d9908781f630650689f1fa85c06f8b36
#
_cell.length_a   1.000
_cell.length_b   1.000
_cell.length_c   1.000
_cell.angle_alpha   90.00
_cell.angle_beta   90.00
_cell.angle_gamma   90.00
#
_symmetry.space_group_name_H-M   'P 1'
#
loop_
_entity.id
_entity.type
_entity.pdbx_description
1 polymer ?
#
loop_
_entity_poly.entity_id
_entity_poly.type
_entity_poly.pdbx_seq_one_letter_code
_entity_poly.pdbx_strand_id
1 'polypeptide(L)'
;MEQKHHYTGLTDGQVTESRRKNGANVLTPPEKEPLWKQFLEKFGDPLIIILMIAGALSIGISCYEYFGLGQGAKVFFEPVGIFVAILLATGLAFYFELQADKEFTILNQVNDDEPVEVIRNGNTTQIPRKDIVVGDIVILNTGEEVPADSELMEATSLHMDESTLTGEPICLKSVDEKDFDKAATYPTNHVMKGTKVMEGHGICRVRAVGDKTEQGKVFEAVQIDDSVKTPLNEQLDGLGKWITWISYAIGALIVLGRIIMYFVSNGTDCFGSMEVVAPFIAYVLQTLMIAVTLVVVAVPEGLPMAVTLSLAYSMRRMLKTNNLVRKMHACETMGATTVICTDKTGTLTQNLMSVDEMKVYGDTPKEVLDEGIAVNSTASIDFSDKSKPQILGNPTEGALLLWLNKEGVDYRRVRESVKTVAEVPFSTERKYMATIAESVALKGRKVLYVKGAPEIVFGLCKKMSVSKEDVDKQLTEYQNRAMRTLGFAYQILNDGDKALDGNRIVADRLCFIGVAAIADPVREDVPAAVKECVDAGISVKIVTGDTSGTTKEIARQIGLWDDAKDTERNIITGPEFAALSDAELEERILDLKIISRARPMDKKRLVESLQKKNQVVAVTGDGTNDAPALRAAHVGLSMGDGTSVAKEASDITIIDNSFCSIGKAVMWGRSLYQNIQRFLLFQLTVNVTACLLVLCGAFMGTESPLTVTQMLWINLIMDTFAAMALASLPPSESVMKDKPRDRNAFILNKPMLREVIGVGCFFFLMLLGMLYIFQHAEVRQLTDLLIVQLGAKGHISTYELTLLFTIFVMTHFFYLFNARAFETGRSALHFKGCNGLLTIVAIILIGQIAMVELPGLQQFFNVEGLKLTDWIIIIIGSSFVLWVREAWHLLAKK
;
A
#
# COMPACT_ATOMS: atom_id res chain seq x y z
N MET A 1 25.32 34.24 6.63
CA MET A 1 25.80 34.75 5.32
C MET A 1 25.04 33.95 4.27
N GLU A 2 24.10 34.59 3.55
CA GLU A 2 23.59 34.02 2.33
C GLU A 2 24.77 33.77 1.41
N GLN A 3 25.04 32.54 1.05
CA GLN A 3 25.96 32.22 -0.04
C GLN A 3 25.35 32.87 -1.29
N LYS A 4 25.84 34.03 -1.71
CA LYS A 4 25.55 34.57 -3.02
C LYS A 4 26.19 33.63 -4.03
N HIS A 5 25.35 32.70 -4.56
CA HIS A 5 25.75 31.91 -5.71
C HIS A 5 26.15 32.85 -6.84
N HIS A 6 27.23 32.53 -7.56
CA HIS A 6 27.74 33.31 -8.71
C HIS A 6 26.76 33.39 -9.88
N TYR A 7 25.63 32.61 -9.77
CA TYR A 7 24.64 32.42 -10.82
C TYR A 7 23.33 33.13 -10.50
N THR A 8 22.80 33.87 -11.47
CA THR A 8 21.52 34.59 -11.34
C THR A 8 20.31 33.72 -11.71
N GLY A 9 20.53 32.65 -12.51
CA GLY A 9 19.44 31.82 -13.02
C GLY A 9 18.48 32.55 -13.96
N LEU A 10 17.33 31.90 -14.27
CA LEU A 10 16.30 32.51 -15.13
C LEU A 10 15.41 33.47 -14.35
N THR A 11 14.95 34.51 -15.05
CA THR A 11 13.89 35.39 -14.57
C THR A 11 12.52 34.81 -14.87
N ASP A 12 11.47 35.23 -14.15
CA ASP A 12 10.09 34.69 -14.33
C ASP A 12 9.57 34.83 -15.77
N GLY A 13 9.96 35.92 -16.47
CA GLY A 13 9.64 36.10 -17.89
C GLY A 13 10.32 35.05 -18.79
N GLN A 14 11.58 34.75 -18.52
CA GLN A 14 12.36 33.74 -19.25
C GLN A 14 11.84 32.31 -18.96
N VAL A 15 11.43 32.04 -17.73
CA VAL A 15 10.78 30.77 -17.35
C VAL A 15 9.50 30.56 -18.18
N THR A 16 8.66 31.57 -18.28
CA THR A 16 7.40 31.50 -19.05
C THR A 16 7.67 31.26 -20.54
N GLU A 17 8.66 31.96 -21.09
CA GLU A 17 9.08 31.80 -22.51
C GLU A 17 9.66 30.42 -22.77
N SER A 18 10.55 29.93 -21.88
CA SER A 18 11.15 28.59 -22.01
C SER A 18 10.08 27.49 -21.92
N ARG A 19 9.11 27.61 -20.99
CA ARG A 19 7.98 26.68 -20.88
C ARG A 19 7.15 26.64 -22.17
N ARG A 20 6.88 27.78 -22.76
CA ARG A 20 6.13 27.85 -24.04
C ARG A 20 6.90 27.19 -25.20
N LYS A 21 8.23 27.30 -25.23
CA LYS A 21 9.06 26.78 -26.33
C LYS A 21 9.42 25.32 -26.18
N ASN A 22 9.68 24.83 -24.97
CA ASN A 22 10.26 23.52 -24.70
C ASN A 22 9.27 22.56 -24.03
N GLY A 23 8.14 23.04 -23.50
CA GLY A 23 7.17 22.26 -22.74
C GLY A 23 7.46 22.24 -21.23
N ALA A 24 6.71 21.43 -20.50
CA ALA A 24 6.89 21.16 -19.09
C ALA A 24 7.77 19.92 -18.88
N ASN A 25 8.33 19.74 -17.69
CA ASN A 25 9.15 18.58 -17.36
C ASN A 25 8.27 17.38 -16.92
N VAL A 26 7.34 16.98 -17.78
CA VAL A 26 6.42 15.85 -17.58
C VAL A 26 6.61 14.88 -18.73
N LEU A 27 6.71 13.59 -18.43
CA LEU A 27 6.67 12.55 -19.47
C LEU A 27 5.22 12.40 -19.94
N THR A 28 5.03 12.43 -21.26
CA THR A 28 3.70 12.23 -21.85
C THR A 28 3.33 10.75 -21.69
N PRO A 29 2.24 10.42 -20.95
CA PRO A 29 1.79 9.03 -20.90
C PRO A 29 1.50 8.52 -22.31
N PRO A 30 1.72 7.23 -22.59
CA PRO A 30 1.37 6.65 -23.88
C PRO A 30 -0.09 6.97 -24.21
N GLU A 31 -0.36 7.29 -25.47
CA GLU A 31 -1.73 7.55 -25.92
C GLU A 31 -2.61 6.35 -25.57
N LYS A 32 -3.54 6.56 -24.63
CA LYS A 32 -4.49 5.51 -24.29
C LYS A 32 -5.32 5.21 -25.54
N GLU A 33 -5.50 3.94 -25.84
CA GLU A 33 -6.41 3.54 -26.90
C GLU A 33 -7.77 4.21 -26.73
N PRO A 34 -8.44 4.61 -27.83
CA PRO A 34 -9.73 5.28 -27.75
C PRO A 34 -10.73 4.39 -27.01
N LEU A 35 -11.55 4.99 -26.14
CA LEU A 35 -12.48 4.29 -25.23
C LEU A 35 -13.40 3.29 -25.97
N TRP A 36 -13.80 3.59 -27.19
CA TRP A 36 -14.64 2.70 -27.97
C TRP A 36 -13.90 1.40 -28.37
N LYS A 37 -12.57 1.46 -28.62
CA LYS A 37 -11.77 0.29 -28.95
C LYS A 37 -11.58 -0.59 -27.72
N GLN A 38 -11.22 0.00 -26.56
CA GLN A 38 -11.14 -0.70 -25.28
C GLN A 38 -12.47 -1.37 -24.91
N PHE A 39 -13.60 -0.70 -25.18
CA PHE A 39 -14.92 -1.27 -24.96
C PHE A 39 -15.19 -2.47 -25.89
N LEU A 40 -14.81 -2.37 -27.17
CA LEU A 40 -14.97 -3.48 -28.13
C LEU A 40 -14.07 -4.68 -27.80
N GLU A 41 -12.90 -4.46 -27.26
CA GLU A 41 -12.00 -5.54 -26.84
C GLU A 41 -12.63 -6.43 -25.74
N LYS A 42 -13.52 -5.87 -24.91
CA LYS A 42 -14.25 -6.64 -23.90
C LYS A 42 -15.16 -7.71 -24.53
N PHE A 43 -15.62 -7.54 -25.74
CA PHE A 43 -16.38 -8.58 -26.45
C PHE A 43 -15.53 -9.79 -26.90
N GLY A 44 -14.22 -9.69 -26.77
CA GLY A 44 -13.30 -10.82 -26.94
C GLY A 44 -13.22 -11.74 -25.71
N ASP A 45 -13.86 -11.40 -24.60
CA ASP A 45 -13.91 -12.25 -23.42
C ASP A 45 -14.63 -13.58 -23.75
N PRO A 46 -14.03 -14.74 -23.41
CA PRO A 46 -14.64 -16.05 -23.69
C PRO A 46 -16.07 -16.21 -23.18
N LEU A 47 -16.41 -15.57 -22.07
CA LEU A 47 -17.75 -15.62 -21.48
C LEU A 47 -18.75 -14.82 -22.29
N ILE A 48 -18.37 -13.63 -22.72
CA ILE A 48 -19.23 -12.79 -23.57
C ILE A 48 -19.44 -13.47 -24.93
N ILE A 49 -18.43 -14.18 -25.44
CA ILE A 49 -18.55 -15.00 -26.68
C ILE A 49 -19.60 -16.10 -26.46
N ILE A 50 -19.55 -16.81 -25.32
CA ILE A 50 -20.54 -17.86 -24.99
C ILE A 50 -21.96 -17.26 -24.89
N LEU A 51 -22.10 -16.09 -24.25
CA LEU A 51 -23.38 -15.37 -24.17
C LEU A 51 -23.89 -14.93 -25.55
N MET A 52 -22.98 -14.48 -26.43
CA MET A 52 -23.34 -14.16 -27.82
C MET A 52 -23.81 -15.40 -28.60
N ILE A 53 -23.18 -16.56 -28.36
CA ILE A 53 -23.61 -17.85 -28.93
C ILE A 53 -25.00 -18.20 -28.38
N ALA A 54 -25.24 -18.02 -27.08
CA ALA A 54 -26.56 -18.26 -26.46
C ALA A 54 -27.61 -17.32 -27.08
N GLY A 55 -27.32 -16.05 -27.27
CA GLY A 55 -28.22 -15.11 -27.93
C GLY A 55 -28.54 -15.53 -29.37
N ALA A 56 -27.55 -15.99 -30.12
CA ALA A 56 -27.74 -16.50 -31.48
C ALA A 56 -28.61 -17.77 -31.51
N LEU A 57 -28.40 -18.71 -30.58
CA LEU A 57 -29.23 -19.91 -30.41
C LEU A 57 -30.68 -19.52 -30.04
N SER A 58 -30.85 -18.58 -29.11
CA SER A 58 -32.18 -18.09 -28.73
C SER A 58 -32.91 -17.42 -29.90
N ILE A 59 -32.22 -16.68 -30.77
CA ILE A 59 -32.79 -16.17 -32.01
C ILE A 59 -33.25 -17.31 -32.92
N GLY A 60 -32.43 -18.36 -33.05
CA GLY A 60 -32.80 -19.55 -33.83
C GLY A 60 -34.08 -20.24 -33.33
N ILE A 61 -34.19 -20.40 -32.02
CA ILE A 61 -35.36 -20.97 -31.36
C ILE A 61 -36.58 -20.06 -31.59
N SER A 62 -36.46 -18.77 -31.35
CA SER A 62 -37.54 -17.79 -31.56
C SER A 62 -38.01 -17.69 -33.01
N CYS A 63 -37.11 -17.83 -33.98
CA CYS A 63 -37.45 -17.92 -35.37
C CYS A 63 -38.24 -19.19 -35.68
N TYR A 64 -37.87 -20.32 -35.12
CA TYR A 64 -38.60 -21.59 -35.27
C TYR A 64 -40.01 -21.49 -34.65
N GLU A 65 -40.12 -20.94 -33.45
CA GLU A 65 -41.39 -20.73 -32.78
C GLU A 65 -42.32 -19.75 -33.51
N TYR A 66 -41.77 -18.67 -34.05
CA TYR A 66 -42.53 -17.68 -34.79
C TYR A 66 -42.98 -18.18 -36.17
N PHE A 67 -42.06 -18.71 -36.99
CA PHE A 67 -42.37 -19.15 -38.38
C PHE A 67 -42.86 -20.59 -38.47
N GLY A 68 -42.40 -21.46 -37.59
CA GLY A 68 -42.76 -22.89 -37.59
C GLY A 68 -43.99 -23.22 -36.80
N LEU A 69 -44.13 -22.65 -35.58
CA LEU A 69 -45.27 -22.94 -34.66
C LEU A 69 -46.30 -21.82 -34.65
N GLY A 70 -46.11 -20.72 -35.41
CA GLY A 70 -47.08 -19.60 -35.50
C GLY A 70 -47.28 -18.82 -34.19
N GLN A 71 -46.32 -18.87 -33.29
CA GLN A 71 -46.37 -18.10 -32.04
C GLN A 71 -46.21 -16.59 -32.33
N GLY A 72 -46.74 -15.74 -31.46
CA GLY A 72 -46.68 -14.29 -31.61
C GLY A 72 -45.27 -13.72 -31.47
N ALA A 73 -45.03 -12.50 -31.92
CA ALA A 73 -43.71 -11.78 -31.90
C ALA A 73 -43.10 -11.66 -30.50
N LYS A 74 -43.80 -12.04 -29.45
CA LYS A 74 -43.31 -12.05 -28.04
C LYS A 74 -42.11 -12.98 -27.81
N VAL A 75 -41.93 -14.03 -28.63
CA VAL A 75 -40.79 -14.96 -28.55
C VAL A 75 -39.44 -14.29 -28.77
N PHE A 76 -39.41 -13.14 -29.44
CA PHE A 76 -38.15 -12.38 -29.63
C PHE A 76 -37.72 -11.53 -28.42
N PHE A 77 -38.53 -11.44 -27.35
CA PHE A 77 -38.13 -10.68 -26.17
C PHE A 77 -36.94 -11.33 -25.45
N GLU A 78 -36.87 -12.66 -25.38
CA GLU A 78 -35.78 -13.38 -24.72
C GLU A 78 -34.43 -13.14 -25.39
N PRO A 79 -34.21 -13.34 -26.71
CA PRO A 79 -32.94 -13.01 -27.36
C PRO A 79 -32.58 -11.53 -27.28
N VAL A 80 -33.54 -10.62 -27.42
CA VAL A 80 -33.30 -9.18 -27.21
C VAL A 80 -32.81 -8.96 -25.77
N GLY A 81 -33.45 -9.65 -24.82
CA GLY A 81 -33.03 -9.65 -23.41
C GLY A 81 -31.58 -10.03 -23.19
N ILE A 82 -31.16 -11.12 -23.79
CA ILE A 82 -29.78 -11.59 -23.70
C ILE A 82 -28.78 -10.54 -24.24
N PHE A 83 -29.04 -9.95 -25.42
CA PHE A 83 -28.16 -8.93 -25.99
C PHE A 83 -28.13 -7.62 -25.19
N VAL A 84 -29.24 -7.17 -24.67
CA VAL A 84 -29.30 -5.97 -23.82
C VAL A 84 -28.56 -6.25 -22.50
N ALA A 85 -28.73 -7.45 -21.92
CA ALA A 85 -28.00 -7.83 -20.71
C ALA A 85 -26.48 -7.91 -20.94
N ILE A 86 -26.04 -8.44 -22.10
CA ILE A 86 -24.60 -8.43 -22.49
C ILE A 86 -24.09 -6.99 -22.57
N LEU A 87 -24.80 -6.09 -23.22
CA LEU A 87 -24.39 -4.67 -23.33
C LEU A 87 -24.33 -3.98 -21.98
N LEU A 88 -25.29 -4.24 -21.09
CA LEU A 88 -25.31 -3.69 -19.75
C LEU A 88 -24.17 -4.26 -18.91
N ALA A 89 -23.91 -5.58 -18.97
CA ALA A 89 -22.83 -6.25 -18.27
C ALA A 89 -21.47 -5.68 -18.68
N THR A 90 -21.22 -5.69 -19.98
CA THR A 90 -19.98 -5.17 -20.56
C THR A 90 -19.80 -3.68 -20.28
N GLY A 91 -20.88 -2.89 -20.39
CA GLY A 91 -20.87 -1.46 -20.12
C GLY A 91 -20.58 -1.13 -18.66
N LEU A 92 -21.19 -1.86 -17.74
CA LEU A 92 -20.98 -1.65 -16.30
C LEU A 92 -19.58 -2.07 -15.88
N ALA A 93 -19.09 -3.23 -16.35
CA ALA A 93 -17.73 -3.69 -16.10
C ALA A 93 -16.70 -2.68 -16.62
N PHE A 94 -16.88 -2.19 -17.83
CA PHE A 94 -16.04 -1.16 -18.43
C PHE A 94 -16.07 0.17 -17.66
N TYR A 95 -17.25 0.60 -17.21
CA TYR A 95 -17.38 1.81 -16.39
C TYR A 95 -16.60 1.71 -15.06
N PHE A 96 -16.68 0.57 -14.37
CA PHE A 96 -15.96 0.38 -13.11
C PHE A 96 -14.44 0.28 -13.32
N GLU A 97 -14.00 -0.30 -14.43
CA GLU A 97 -12.57 -0.35 -14.80
C GLU A 97 -12.04 1.07 -15.04
N LEU A 98 -12.78 1.90 -15.79
CA LEU A 98 -12.43 3.31 -15.97
C LEU A 98 -12.39 4.10 -14.66
N GLN A 99 -13.27 3.77 -13.73
CA GLN A 99 -13.31 4.41 -12.42
C GLN A 99 -12.09 4.02 -11.57
N ALA A 100 -11.70 2.76 -11.60
CA ALA A 100 -10.50 2.28 -10.93
C ALA A 100 -9.22 2.90 -11.53
N ASP A 101 -9.12 3.00 -12.84
CA ASP A 101 -8.02 3.67 -13.56
C ASP A 101 -7.90 5.15 -13.19
N LYS A 102 -9.03 5.85 -13.07
CA LYS A 102 -9.03 7.26 -12.62
C LYS A 102 -8.49 7.41 -11.20
N GLU A 103 -8.93 6.58 -10.27
CA GLU A 103 -8.44 6.62 -8.88
C GLU A 103 -6.93 6.35 -8.83
N PHE A 104 -6.44 5.41 -9.63
CA PHE A 104 -5.00 5.11 -9.73
C PHE A 104 -4.21 6.28 -10.33
N THR A 105 -4.72 6.90 -11.39
CA THR A 105 -4.07 8.06 -12.04
C THR A 105 -3.94 9.24 -11.09
N ILE A 106 -4.98 9.53 -10.29
CA ILE A 106 -4.95 10.60 -9.29
C ILE A 106 -3.89 10.35 -8.21
N LEU A 107 -3.74 9.10 -7.77
CA LEU A 107 -2.73 8.74 -6.78
C LEU A 107 -1.29 8.87 -7.31
N ASN A 108 -1.07 8.57 -8.59
CA ASN A 108 0.24 8.69 -9.23
C ASN A 108 0.66 10.16 -9.47
N GLN A 109 -0.28 11.09 -9.68
CA GLN A 109 0.02 12.52 -9.86
C GLN A 109 0.65 13.17 -8.62
N VAL A 110 0.47 12.62 -7.44
CA VAL A 110 1.10 13.10 -6.20
C VAL A 110 2.63 12.94 -6.22
N ASN A 111 3.17 12.03 -7.03
CA ASN A 111 4.61 11.79 -7.15
C ASN A 111 5.36 12.84 -7.97
N ASP A 112 4.70 13.57 -8.87
CA ASP A 112 5.32 14.57 -9.76
C ASP A 112 5.56 15.92 -9.06
N ASP A 113 5.09 16.09 -7.84
CA ASP A 113 5.19 17.31 -7.05
C ASP A 113 6.41 17.34 -6.10
N GLU A 114 7.40 16.43 -6.24
CA GLU A 114 8.62 16.47 -5.44
C GLU A 114 9.36 17.81 -5.62
N PRO A 115 9.72 18.50 -4.52
CA PRO A 115 10.41 19.78 -4.59
C PRO A 115 11.85 19.58 -5.02
N VAL A 116 12.33 20.43 -5.93
CA VAL A 116 13.71 20.47 -6.44
C VAL A 116 14.28 21.85 -6.18
N GLU A 117 15.53 21.91 -5.75
CA GLU A 117 16.23 23.18 -5.51
C GLU A 117 16.77 23.78 -6.82
N VAL A 118 16.33 24.99 -7.14
CA VAL A 118 16.75 25.72 -8.33
C VAL A 118 17.19 27.15 -7.99
N ILE A 119 18.09 27.71 -8.79
CA ILE A 119 18.50 29.11 -8.70
C ILE A 119 17.71 29.89 -9.76
N ARG A 120 16.82 30.77 -9.30
CA ARG A 120 16.06 31.73 -10.15
C ARG A 120 16.13 33.13 -9.54
N ASN A 121 16.18 34.16 -10.36
CA ASN A 121 16.26 35.57 -9.92
C ASN A 121 17.39 35.84 -8.90
N GLY A 122 18.49 35.07 -8.96
CA GLY A 122 19.61 35.15 -8.04
C GLY A 122 19.43 34.54 -6.65
N ASN A 123 18.29 33.86 -6.41
CA ASN A 123 17.97 33.20 -5.15
C ASN A 123 17.74 31.70 -5.37
N THR A 124 18.11 30.90 -4.38
CA THR A 124 17.76 29.48 -4.32
C THR A 124 16.30 29.33 -3.89
N THR A 125 15.50 28.65 -4.67
CA THR A 125 14.09 28.41 -4.41
C THR A 125 13.77 26.95 -4.65
N GLN A 126 12.81 26.39 -3.92
CA GLN A 126 12.28 25.05 -4.17
C GLN A 126 11.06 25.16 -5.08
N ILE A 127 11.06 24.37 -6.15
CA ILE A 127 9.94 24.28 -7.09
C ILE A 127 9.57 22.81 -7.32
N PRO A 128 8.30 22.50 -7.66
CA PRO A 128 7.93 21.16 -8.08
C PRO A 128 8.74 20.69 -9.30
N ARG A 129 9.14 19.42 -9.34
CA ARG A 129 9.90 18.81 -10.45
C ARG A 129 9.26 19.08 -11.83
N LYS A 130 7.94 19.06 -11.94
CA LYS A 130 7.18 19.36 -13.16
C LYS A 130 7.36 20.79 -13.68
N ASP A 131 7.73 21.72 -12.80
CA ASP A 131 7.87 23.16 -13.11
C ASP A 131 9.26 23.57 -13.57
N ILE A 132 10.19 22.63 -13.68
CA ILE A 132 11.52 22.82 -14.24
C ILE A 132 11.41 23.10 -15.74
N VAL A 133 12.20 24.05 -16.23
CA VAL A 133 12.26 24.41 -17.65
C VAL A 133 13.71 24.41 -18.16
N VAL A 134 13.87 24.31 -19.47
CA VAL A 134 15.19 24.39 -20.12
C VAL A 134 15.85 25.75 -19.78
N GLY A 135 17.08 25.69 -19.29
CA GLY A 135 17.86 26.83 -18.85
C GLY A 135 17.86 27.09 -17.35
N ASP A 136 17.02 26.39 -16.57
CA ASP A 136 17.07 26.44 -15.11
C ASP A 136 18.43 25.94 -14.59
N ILE A 137 18.86 26.51 -13.47
CA ILE A 137 20.04 26.03 -12.75
C ILE A 137 19.58 25.23 -11.55
N VAL A 138 19.93 23.95 -11.52
CA VAL A 138 19.53 22.99 -10.49
C VAL A 138 20.74 22.71 -9.60
N ILE A 139 20.49 22.61 -8.29
CA ILE A 139 21.46 22.14 -7.30
C ILE A 139 21.22 20.67 -7.06
N LEU A 140 22.26 19.85 -7.16
CA LEU A 140 22.21 18.40 -6.94
C LEU A 140 23.01 18.06 -5.69
N ASN A 141 22.35 17.40 -4.74
CA ASN A 141 22.95 16.92 -3.50
C ASN A 141 22.96 15.38 -3.44
N THR A 142 23.83 14.84 -2.59
CA THR A 142 23.89 13.38 -2.36
C THR A 142 22.51 12.83 -1.98
N GLY A 143 22.09 11.76 -2.67
CA GLY A 143 20.80 11.11 -2.46
C GLY A 143 19.65 11.64 -3.31
N GLU A 144 19.88 12.67 -4.12
CA GLU A 144 18.90 13.23 -5.03
C GLU A 144 18.93 12.56 -6.40
N GLU A 145 17.80 12.58 -7.08
CA GLU A 145 17.66 12.14 -8.47
C GLU A 145 17.73 13.37 -9.39
N VAL A 146 18.44 13.23 -10.50
CA VAL A 146 18.52 14.29 -11.53
C VAL A 146 17.14 14.50 -12.16
N PRO A 147 16.55 15.69 -12.02
CA PRO A 147 15.17 15.94 -12.42
C PRO A 147 14.98 16.13 -13.94
N ALA A 148 16.05 16.49 -14.67
CA ALA A 148 16.01 16.76 -16.09
C ALA A 148 17.42 16.62 -16.67
N ASP A 149 17.58 16.33 -17.97
CA ASP A 149 18.90 16.24 -18.60
C ASP A 149 19.61 17.59 -18.53
N SER A 150 20.79 17.59 -17.93
CA SER A 150 21.49 18.81 -17.56
C SER A 150 22.99 18.74 -17.86
N GLU A 151 23.61 19.89 -18.06
CA GLU A 151 25.04 20.06 -18.18
C GLU A 151 25.62 20.64 -16.87
N LEU A 152 26.65 19.99 -16.34
CA LEU A 152 27.32 20.44 -15.12
C LEU A 152 28.03 21.75 -15.34
N MET A 153 27.84 22.67 -14.41
CA MET A 153 28.55 23.94 -14.28
C MET A 153 29.60 23.87 -13.17
N GLU A 154 29.31 23.16 -12.10
CA GLU A 154 30.21 22.87 -10.99
C GLU A 154 29.99 21.41 -10.53
N ALA A 155 31.07 20.72 -10.15
CA ALA A 155 31.02 19.40 -9.57
C ALA A 155 32.11 19.23 -8.52
N THR A 156 31.75 18.71 -7.35
CA THR A 156 32.69 18.40 -6.26
C THR A 156 32.53 16.93 -5.89
N SER A 157 33.54 16.13 -6.27
CA SER A 157 33.53 14.66 -6.01
C SER A 157 32.21 13.99 -6.40
N LEU A 158 31.61 14.38 -7.52
CA LEU A 158 30.28 13.97 -7.93
C LEU A 158 30.32 12.57 -8.55
N HIS A 159 29.78 11.59 -7.83
CA HIS A 159 29.61 10.24 -8.32
C HIS A 159 28.11 9.96 -8.56
N MET A 160 27.81 9.46 -9.78
CA MET A 160 26.44 9.22 -10.22
C MET A 160 26.22 7.73 -10.48
N ASP A 161 25.05 7.26 -10.09
CA ASP A 161 24.52 5.94 -10.52
C ASP A 161 23.73 6.14 -11.82
N GLU A 162 24.30 5.71 -12.93
CA GLU A 162 23.67 5.73 -14.27
C GLU A 162 23.15 4.35 -14.70
N SER A 163 23.12 3.36 -13.79
CA SER A 163 22.73 1.98 -14.10
C SER A 163 21.34 1.86 -14.74
N THR A 164 20.46 2.79 -14.47
CA THR A 164 19.10 2.83 -15.06
C THR A 164 19.11 3.13 -16.55
N LEU A 165 20.15 3.79 -17.06
CA LEU A 165 20.28 4.17 -18.47
C LEU A 165 21.40 3.41 -19.21
N THR A 166 22.51 3.13 -18.53
CA THR A 166 23.71 2.56 -19.14
C THR A 166 24.01 1.13 -18.69
N GLY A 167 23.43 0.69 -17.56
CA GLY A 167 23.82 -0.55 -16.88
C GLY A 167 25.11 -0.44 -16.07
N GLU A 168 25.82 0.69 -16.08
CA GLU A 168 27.03 0.92 -15.30
C GLU A 168 26.72 1.50 -13.93
N PRO A 169 27.17 0.89 -12.83
CA PRO A 169 26.64 1.20 -11.51
C PRO A 169 27.09 2.53 -10.90
N ILE A 170 28.30 3.02 -11.18
CA ILE A 170 28.82 4.29 -10.62
C ILE A 170 29.83 4.90 -11.59
N CYS A 171 29.63 6.17 -11.96
CA CYS A 171 30.53 6.95 -12.77
C CYS A 171 30.89 8.27 -12.10
N LEU A 172 32.13 8.73 -12.26
CA LEU A 172 32.57 10.06 -11.85
C LEU A 172 32.12 11.08 -12.89
N LYS A 173 31.47 12.14 -12.43
CA LYS A 173 31.12 13.32 -13.25
C LYS A 173 31.99 14.52 -12.84
N SER A 174 32.52 15.20 -13.84
CA SER A 174 33.42 16.33 -13.65
C SER A 174 33.22 17.37 -14.73
N VAL A 175 33.54 18.63 -14.39
CA VAL A 175 33.64 19.74 -15.36
C VAL A 175 35.06 19.92 -15.90
N ASP A 176 36.06 19.28 -15.29
CA ASP A 176 37.46 19.38 -15.69
C ASP A 176 37.74 18.44 -16.89
N GLU A 177 38.16 18.97 -18.03
CA GLU A 177 38.43 18.20 -19.26
C GLU A 177 39.46 17.07 -19.06
N LYS A 178 40.30 17.17 -18.01
CA LYS A 178 41.31 16.15 -17.68
C LYS A 178 40.68 14.86 -17.18
N ASP A 179 39.51 14.94 -16.57
CA ASP A 179 38.78 13.82 -15.97
C ASP A 179 37.75 13.22 -16.94
N PHE A 180 37.68 13.73 -18.19
CA PHE A 180 36.70 13.26 -19.17
C PHE A 180 37.03 11.85 -19.65
N ASP A 181 36.11 10.94 -19.38
CA ASP A 181 36.18 9.58 -19.95
C ASP A 181 35.61 9.56 -21.36
N LYS A 182 36.47 9.28 -22.35
CA LYS A 182 36.10 9.19 -23.76
C LYS A 182 35.31 7.91 -24.07
N ALA A 183 35.33 6.92 -23.20
CA ALA A 183 34.63 5.66 -23.34
C ALA A 183 33.25 5.68 -22.66
N ALA A 184 32.95 6.71 -21.89
CA ALA A 184 31.65 6.82 -21.20
C ALA A 184 30.49 6.95 -22.19
N THR A 185 29.38 6.30 -21.90
CA THR A 185 28.15 6.30 -22.72
C THR A 185 27.58 7.71 -22.83
N TYR A 186 27.61 8.49 -21.74
CA TYR A 186 27.24 9.90 -21.72
C TYR A 186 28.43 10.78 -21.34
N PRO A 187 28.53 12.01 -21.88
CA PRO A 187 29.65 12.90 -21.56
C PRO A 187 29.83 13.09 -20.05
N THR A 188 31.08 13.13 -19.60
CA THR A 188 31.43 13.26 -18.18
C THR A 188 30.86 14.53 -17.52
N ASN A 189 30.65 15.59 -18.31
CA ASN A 189 30.06 16.86 -17.85
C ASN A 189 28.52 16.91 -18.02
N HIS A 190 27.86 15.83 -18.33
CA HIS A 190 26.40 15.75 -18.42
C HIS A 190 25.82 14.81 -17.37
N VAL A 191 24.68 15.18 -16.82
CA VAL A 191 23.87 14.38 -15.91
C VAL A 191 22.48 14.19 -16.51
N MET A 192 22.01 12.93 -16.54
CA MET A 192 20.79 12.54 -17.24
C MET A 192 19.63 12.39 -16.27
N LYS A 193 18.43 12.74 -16.71
CA LYS A 193 17.19 12.55 -15.92
C LYS A 193 17.06 11.09 -15.45
N GLY A 194 16.70 10.91 -14.18
CA GLY A 194 16.49 9.58 -13.60
C GLY A 194 17.77 8.89 -13.09
N THR A 195 18.94 9.51 -13.27
CA THR A 195 20.20 9.09 -12.64
C THR A 195 20.32 9.65 -11.21
N LYS A 196 21.15 9.06 -10.37
CA LYS A 196 21.18 9.34 -8.93
C LYS A 196 22.52 9.81 -8.45
N VAL A 197 22.53 10.83 -7.59
CA VAL A 197 23.74 11.30 -6.93
C VAL A 197 24.08 10.38 -5.76
N MET A 198 25.16 9.61 -5.89
CA MET A 198 25.63 8.69 -4.86
C MET A 198 26.54 9.38 -3.85
N GLU A 199 27.41 10.28 -4.32
CA GLU A 199 28.36 11.01 -3.50
C GLU A 199 28.67 12.39 -4.13
N GLY A 200 28.98 13.37 -3.29
CA GLY A 200 29.34 14.71 -3.73
C GLY A 200 28.14 15.62 -3.98
N HIS A 201 28.39 16.75 -4.63
CA HIS A 201 27.37 17.70 -5.04
C HIS A 201 27.74 18.37 -6.36
N GLY A 202 26.74 18.92 -7.06
CA GLY A 202 26.95 19.63 -8.31
C GLY A 202 25.90 20.72 -8.58
N ILE A 203 26.26 21.66 -9.42
CA ILE A 203 25.36 22.67 -9.96
C ILE A 203 25.29 22.44 -11.47
N CYS A 204 24.09 22.30 -12.00
CA CYS A 204 23.89 21.98 -13.41
C CYS A 204 22.83 22.87 -14.05
N ARG A 205 22.92 23.04 -15.38
CA ARG A 205 21.98 23.79 -16.21
C ARG A 205 21.14 22.81 -17.04
N VAL A 206 19.83 22.92 -16.93
CA VAL A 206 18.88 22.06 -17.67
C VAL A 206 18.96 22.31 -19.17
N ARG A 207 19.14 21.21 -19.94
CA ARG A 207 19.21 21.21 -21.42
C ARG A 207 17.97 20.63 -22.08
N ALA A 208 17.39 19.58 -21.49
CA ALA A 208 16.17 18.96 -22.00
C ALA A 208 15.20 18.61 -20.86
N VAL A 209 13.90 18.68 -21.14
CA VAL A 209 12.81 18.39 -20.19
C VAL A 209 11.78 17.44 -20.83
N GLY A 210 11.05 16.71 -20.00
CA GLY A 210 9.96 15.83 -20.43
C GLY A 210 10.40 14.75 -21.40
N ASP A 211 9.65 14.54 -22.47
CA ASP A 211 9.88 13.49 -23.48
C ASP A 211 11.18 13.68 -24.27
N LYS A 212 11.75 14.88 -24.25
CA LYS A 212 13.02 15.18 -24.95
C LYS A 212 14.25 14.74 -24.16
N THR A 213 14.11 14.29 -22.92
CA THR A 213 15.19 13.71 -22.13
C THR A 213 15.55 12.30 -22.62
N GLU A 214 16.76 11.83 -22.31
CA GLU A 214 17.15 10.45 -22.67
C GLU A 214 16.21 9.41 -22.04
N GLN A 215 15.83 9.61 -20.79
CA GLN A 215 14.82 8.78 -20.13
C GLN A 215 13.47 8.85 -20.86
N GLY A 216 13.04 10.02 -21.33
CA GLY A 216 11.82 10.20 -22.11
C GLY A 216 11.83 9.42 -23.42
N LYS A 217 12.94 9.45 -24.15
CA LYS A 217 13.10 8.66 -25.39
C LYS A 217 13.05 7.16 -25.13
N VAL A 218 13.65 6.68 -24.02
CA VAL A 218 13.57 5.27 -23.61
C VAL A 218 12.14 4.91 -23.22
N PHE A 219 11.45 5.78 -22.51
CA PHE A 219 10.06 5.59 -22.10
C PHE A 219 9.11 5.49 -23.30
N GLU A 220 9.32 6.32 -24.33
CA GLU A 220 8.55 6.26 -25.57
C GLU A 220 8.83 4.97 -26.36
N ALA A 221 10.09 4.49 -26.35
CA ALA A 221 10.50 3.28 -27.07
C ALA A 221 10.08 1.98 -26.39
N VAL A 222 9.92 2.00 -25.06
CA VAL A 222 9.54 0.83 -24.25
C VAL A 222 8.12 1.05 -23.72
N GLN A 223 7.12 0.50 -24.40
CA GLN A 223 5.79 0.35 -23.83
C GLN A 223 5.90 -0.67 -22.68
N ILE A 224 6.18 -0.17 -21.48
CA ILE A 224 6.23 -1.00 -20.27
C ILE A 224 4.78 -1.33 -19.92
N ASP A 225 4.42 -2.58 -20.12
CA ASP A 225 3.20 -3.17 -19.59
C ASP A 225 3.36 -3.26 -18.07
N ASP A 226 2.88 -2.24 -17.35
CA ASP A 226 2.91 -2.14 -15.88
C ASP A 226 1.95 -3.14 -15.19
N SER A 227 1.38 -4.08 -15.93
CA SER A 227 0.48 -5.11 -15.42
C SER A 227 1.23 -6.25 -14.71
N VAL A 228 2.04 -5.93 -13.69
CA VAL A 228 2.56 -6.95 -12.79
C VAL A 228 1.38 -7.52 -12.00
N LYS A 229 0.94 -8.73 -12.37
CA LYS A 229 -0.13 -9.44 -11.66
C LYS A 229 0.28 -9.68 -10.21
N THR A 230 -0.60 -9.36 -9.29
CA THR A 230 -0.38 -9.67 -7.87
C THR A 230 -0.50 -11.19 -7.63
N PRO A 231 0.17 -11.75 -6.60
CA PRO A 231 -0.01 -13.17 -6.24
C PRO A 231 -1.48 -13.56 -6.02
N LEU A 232 -2.28 -12.64 -5.51
CA LEU A 232 -3.71 -12.81 -5.34
C LEU A 232 -4.42 -12.91 -6.70
N ASN A 233 -4.08 -12.05 -7.66
CA ASN A 233 -4.67 -12.11 -9.00
C ASN A 233 -4.34 -13.44 -9.69
N GLU A 234 -3.12 -13.96 -9.53
CA GLU A 234 -2.74 -15.26 -10.08
C GLU A 234 -3.55 -16.41 -9.46
N GLN A 235 -3.75 -16.39 -8.12
CA GLN A 235 -4.60 -17.38 -7.44
C GLN A 235 -6.05 -17.31 -7.91
N LEU A 236 -6.59 -16.09 -8.10
CA LEU A 236 -7.97 -15.88 -8.54
C LEU A 236 -8.17 -16.24 -10.01
N ASP A 237 -7.20 -15.93 -10.88
CA ASP A 237 -7.19 -16.41 -12.28
C ASP A 237 -7.16 -17.95 -12.32
N GLY A 238 -6.37 -18.58 -11.46
CA GLY A 238 -6.33 -20.04 -11.30
C GLY A 238 -7.68 -20.61 -10.87
N LEU A 239 -8.30 -20.00 -9.85
CA LEU A 239 -9.63 -20.39 -9.36
C LEU A 239 -10.69 -20.22 -10.45
N GLY A 240 -10.69 -19.11 -11.16
CA GLY A 240 -11.60 -18.87 -12.29
C GLY A 240 -11.49 -19.92 -13.38
N LYS A 241 -10.28 -20.29 -13.79
CA LYS A 241 -10.03 -21.38 -14.75
C LYS A 241 -10.58 -22.72 -14.26
N TRP A 242 -10.34 -23.08 -12.99
CA TRP A 242 -10.85 -24.30 -12.38
C TRP A 242 -12.38 -24.35 -12.41
N ILE A 243 -13.06 -23.28 -12.01
CA ILE A 243 -14.52 -23.16 -12.02
C ILE A 243 -15.04 -23.30 -13.47
N THR A 244 -14.42 -22.64 -14.42
CA THR A 244 -14.79 -22.71 -15.85
C THR A 244 -14.69 -24.13 -16.39
N TRP A 245 -13.60 -24.86 -16.11
CA TRP A 245 -13.44 -26.25 -16.54
C TRP A 245 -14.49 -27.17 -15.92
N ILE A 246 -14.79 -27.01 -14.62
CA ILE A 246 -15.85 -27.79 -13.95
C ILE A 246 -17.20 -27.48 -14.60
N SER A 247 -17.47 -26.23 -14.92
CA SER A 247 -18.72 -25.80 -15.55
C SER A 247 -18.90 -26.40 -16.95
N TYR A 248 -17.83 -26.42 -17.75
CA TYR A 248 -17.87 -27.11 -19.05
C TYR A 248 -18.10 -28.60 -18.92
N ALA A 249 -17.50 -29.27 -17.94
CA ALA A 249 -17.69 -30.68 -17.70
C ALA A 249 -19.15 -31.00 -17.29
N ILE A 250 -19.75 -30.16 -16.41
CA ILE A 250 -21.17 -30.33 -15.99
C ILE A 250 -22.09 -29.98 -17.17
N GLY A 251 -21.80 -28.92 -17.95
CA GLY A 251 -22.58 -28.60 -19.14
C GLY A 251 -22.59 -29.75 -20.17
N ALA A 252 -21.43 -30.32 -20.42
CA ALA A 252 -21.33 -31.54 -21.29
C ALA A 252 -22.13 -32.72 -20.72
N LEU A 253 -22.11 -32.94 -19.40
CA LEU A 253 -22.88 -33.98 -18.72
C LEU A 253 -24.40 -33.76 -18.91
N ILE A 254 -24.87 -32.48 -18.82
CA ILE A 254 -26.28 -32.17 -19.06
C ILE A 254 -26.67 -32.51 -20.51
N VAL A 255 -25.84 -32.00 -21.47
CA VAL A 255 -26.13 -32.25 -22.90
C VAL A 255 -26.19 -33.74 -23.18
N LEU A 256 -25.17 -34.51 -22.75
CA LEU A 256 -25.11 -35.94 -22.97
C LEU A 256 -26.26 -36.69 -22.26
N GLY A 257 -26.50 -36.34 -20.98
CA GLY A 257 -27.55 -37.00 -20.19
C GLY A 257 -28.96 -36.78 -20.75
N ARG A 258 -29.27 -35.52 -21.13
CA ARG A 258 -30.59 -35.21 -21.71
C ARG A 258 -30.79 -35.84 -23.10
N ILE A 259 -29.78 -35.89 -23.93
CA ILE A 259 -29.82 -36.55 -25.24
C ILE A 259 -30.09 -38.07 -25.01
N ILE A 260 -29.40 -38.72 -24.06
CA ILE A 260 -29.65 -40.10 -23.70
C ILE A 260 -31.09 -40.29 -23.20
N MET A 261 -31.58 -39.43 -22.32
CA MET A 261 -32.97 -39.46 -21.84
C MET A 261 -33.97 -39.34 -22.98
N TYR A 262 -33.72 -38.46 -23.97
CA TYR A 262 -34.58 -38.34 -25.13
C TYR A 262 -34.69 -39.67 -25.91
N PHE A 263 -33.53 -40.31 -26.19
CA PHE A 263 -33.51 -41.58 -26.89
C PHE A 263 -34.14 -42.75 -26.09
N VAL A 264 -33.99 -42.73 -24.78
CA VAL A 264 -34.64 -43.71 -23.90
C VAL A 264 -36.17 -43.56 -23.92
N SER A 265 -36.66 -42.29 -23.97
CA SER A 265 -38.11 -42.02 -23.93
C SER A 265 -38.79 -42.14 -25.29
N ASN A 266 -38.11 -41.74 -26.38
CA ASN A 266 -38.72 -41.66 -27.73
C ASN A 266 -38.15 -42.66 -28.74
N GLY A 267 -37.21 -43.54 -28.33
CA GLY A 267 -36.59 -44.49 -29.23
C GLY A 267 -35.60 -43.85 -30.21
N THR A 268 -35.02 -44.61 -31.12
CA THR A 268 -34.05 -44.17 -32.13
C THR A 268 -34.65 -43.70 -33.47
N ASP A 269 -35.98 -43.67 -33.59
CA ASP A 269 -36.71 -43.41 -34.85
C ASP A 269 -36.77 -41.89 -35.20
N CYS A 270 -36.02 -41.08 -34.48
CA CYS A 270 -36.02 -39.61 -34.62
C CYS A 270 -35.35 -39.08 -35.94
N PHE A 271 -34.87 -39.96 -36.82
CA PHE A 271 -34.25 -39.59 -38.09
C PHE A 271 -35.07 -39.91 -39.33
N GLY A 272 -36.32 -40.38 -39.14
CA GLY A 272 -37.13 -40.91 -40.26
C GLY A 272 -37.90 -39.90 -41.10
N SER A 273 -38.40 -38.79 -40.55
CA SER A 273 -39.16 -37.76 -41.26
C SER A 273 -38.94 -36.39 -40.61
N MET A 274 -39.23 -35.30 -41.36
CA MET A 274 -39.12 -33.93 -40.86
C MET A 274 -40.03 -33.65 -39.65
N GLU A 275 -41.17 -34.31 -39.56
CA GLU A 275 -42.13 -34.19 -38.43
C GLU A 275 -41.52 -34.73 -37.11
N VAL A 276 -40.60 -35.67 -37.20
CA VAL A 276 -39.93 -36.28 -36.02
C VAL A 276 -38.57 -35.61 -35.74
N VAL A 277 -37.88 -35.15 -36.76
CA VAL A 277 -36.58 -34.41 -36.67
C VAL A 277 -36.72 -33.05 -36.01
N ALA A 278 -37.80 -32.32 -36.33
CA ALA A 278 -37.98 -30.95 -35.79
C ALA A 278 -38.13 -30.90 -34.26
N PRO A 279 -38.93 -31.76 -33.59
CA PRO A 279 -38.96 -31.83 -32.13
C PRO A 279 -37.65 -32.21 -31.48
N PHE A 280 -36.86 -33.11 -32.12
CA PHE A 280 -35.53 -33.48 -31.64
C PHE A 280 -34.56 -32.31 -31.69
N ILE A 281 -34.55 -31.57 -32.82
CA ILE A 281 -33.70 -30.35 -32.95
C ILE A 281 -34.09 -29.32 -31.87
N ALA A 282 -35.39 -29.03 -31.68
CA ALA A 282 -35.88 -28.13 -30.64
C ALA A 282 -35.42 -28.56 -29.23
N TYR A 283 -35.48 -29.86 -28.94
CA TYR A 283 -35.06 -30.42 -27.64
C TYR A 283 -33.52 -30.28 -27.47
N VAL A 284 -32.72 -30.49 -28.51
CA VAL A 284 -31.29 -30.31 -28.47
C VAL A 284 -30.91 -28.84 -28.28
N LEU A 285 -31.57 -27.91 -28.98
CA LEU A 285 -31.38 -26.47 -28.81
C LEU A 285 -31.72 -26.02 -27.39
N GLN A 286 -32.86 -26.48 -26.85
CA GLN A 286 -33.23 -26.17 -25.45
C GLN A 286 -32.22 -26.76 -24.46
N THR A 287 -31.72 -27.98 -24.69
CA THR A 287 -30.67 -28.60 -23.88
C THR A 287 -29.37 -27.79 -23.92
N LEU A 288 -28.96 -27.28 -25.09
CA LEU A 288 -27.79 -26.38 -25.22
C LEU A 288 -28.00 -25.08 -24.47
N MET A 289 -29.21 -24.48 -24.51
CA MET A 289 -29.53 -23.28 -23.73
C MET A 289 -29.37 -23.52 -22.22
N ILE A 290 -29.86 -24.66 -21.70
CA ILE A 290 -29.68 -25.02 -20.28
C ILE A 290 -28.19 -25.18 -19.94
N ALA A 291 -27.40 -25.83 -20.80
CA ALA A 291 -25.97 -25.98 -20.59
C ALA A 291 -25.23 -24.64 -20.60
N VAL A 292 -25.58 -23.73 -21.52
CA VAL A 292 -25.05 -22.36 -21.55
C VAL A 292 -25.46 -21.58 -20.31
N THR A 293 -26.71 -21.67 -19.89
CA THR A 293 -27.18 -21.04 -18.63
C THR A 293 -26.32 -21.48 -17.46
N LEU A 294 -26.02 -22.79 -17.35
CA LEU A 294 -25.17 -23.30 -16.28
C LEU A 294 -23.75 -22.74 -16.34
N VAL A 295 -23.15 -22.64 -17.52
CA VAL A 295 -21.80 -22.06 -17.68
C VAL A 295 -21.80 -20.59 -17.25
N VAL A 296 -22.80 -19.82 -17.66
CA VAL A 296 -22.94 -18.40 -17.27
C VAL A 296 -23.10 -18.23 -15.76
N VAL A 297 -23.91 -19.10 -15.15
CA VAL A 297 -24.12 -19.11 -13.68
C VAL A 297 -22.84 -19.39 -12.91
N ALA A 298 -22.05 -20.33 -13.41
CA ALA A 298 -20.91 -20.84 -12.65
C ALA A 298 -19.72 -19.90 -12.63
N VAL A 299 -19.55 -19.07 -13.66
CA VAL A 299 -18.36 -18.22 -13.78
C VAL A 299 -18.53 -16.89 -13.04
N PRO A 300 -17.62 -16.57 -12.11
CA PRO A 300 -17.70 -15.36 -11.29
C PRO A 300 -17.19 -14.14 -12.05
N GLU A 301 -18.02 -13.51 -12.88
CA GLU A 301 -17.67 -12.32 -13.68
C GLU A 301 -17.26 -11.10 -12.83
N GLY A 302 -17.83 -10.95 -11.65
CA GLY A 302 -17.54 -9.85 -10.73
C GLY A 302 -16.19 -9.94 -10.02
N LEU A 303 -15.48 -11.07 -10.11
CA LEU A 303 -14.28 -11.32 -9.29
C LEU A 303 -13.08 -10.41 -9.63
N PRO A 304 -12.62 -10.27 -10.90
CA PRO A 304 -11.51 -9.37 -11.22
C PRO A 304 -11.82 -7.92 -10.84
N MET A 305 -13.03 -7.48 -11.08
CA MET A 305 -13.50 -6.15 -10.76
C MET A 305 -13.54 -5.92 -9.23
N ALA A 306 -14.03 -6.89 -8.45
CA ALA A 306 -14.06 -6.80 -6.99
C ALA A 306 -12.66 -6.59 -6.40
N VAL A 307 -11.65 -7.28 -6.94
CA VAL A 307 -10.26 -7.16 -6.51
C VAL A 307 -9.72 -5.78 -6.84
N THR A 308 -9.88 -5.32 -8.09
CA THR A 308 -9.40 -4.01 -8.54
C THR A 308 -10.03 -2.88 -7.73
N LEU A 309 -11.35 -2.93 -7.49
CA LEU A 309 -12.04 -1.95 -6.64
C LEU A 309 -11.55 -2.01 -5.18
N SER A 310 -11.37 -3.22 -4.63
CA SER A 310 -10.86 -3.39 -3.26
C SER A 310 -9.46 -2.80 -3.11
N LEU A 311 -8.58 -3.01 -4.09
CA LEU A 311 -7.24 -2.41 -4.13
C LEU A 311 -7.33 -0.88 -4.20
N ALA A 312 -8.11 -0.32 -5.13
CA ALA A 312 -8.28 1.12 -5.27
C ALA A 312 -8.82 1.78 -4.00
N TYR A 313 -9.84 1.19 -3.36
CA TYR A 313 -10.35 1.67 -2.07
C TYR A 313 -9.33 1.59 -0.95
N SER A 314 -8.56 0.49 -0.88
CA SER A 314 -7.52 0.32 0.13
C SER A 314 -6.39 1.32 -0.04
N MET A 315 -5.92 1.57 -1.27
CA MET A 315 -4.91 2.59 -1.57
C MET A 315 -5.37 3.98 -1.13
N ARG A 316 -6.61 4.37 -1.48
CA ARG A 316 -7.18 5.66 -1.07
C ARG A 316 -7.28 5.81 0.45
N ARG A 317 -7.58 4.74 1.16
CA ARG A 317 -7.64 4.73 2.64
C ARG A 317 -6.25 4.71 3.26
N MET A 318 -5.30 4.00 2.68
CA MET A 318 -3.89 4.03 3.07
C MET A 318 -3.33 5.45 2.93
N LEU A 319 -3.63 6.16 1.84
CA LEU A 319 -3.24 7.57 1.67
C LEU A 319 -3.80 8.46 2.79
N LYS A 320 -5.06 8.27 3.18
CA LYS A 320 -5.67 9.01 4.31
C LYS A 320 -5.03 8.70 5.67
N THR A 321 -4.28 7.63 5.78
CA THR A 321 -3.51 7.23 6.95
C THR A 321 -2.00 7.41 6.73
N ASN A 322 -1.63 8.38 5.88
CA ASN A 322 -0.26 8.79 5.58
C ASN A 322 0.60 7.73 4.89
N ASN A 323 -0.01 6.78 4.19
CA ASN A 323 0.68 5.75 3.41
C ASN A 323 0.41 5.98 1.92
N LEU A 324 1.37 6.56 1.21
CA LEU A 324 1.31 6.73 -0.24
C LEU A 324 1.79 5.45 -0.93
N VAL A 325 0.85 4.72 -1.49
CA VAL A 325 1.14 3.48 -2.21
C VAL A 325 1.60 3.80 -3.63
N ARG A 326 2.80 3.37 -3.98
CA ARG A 326 3.41 3.55 -5.30
C ARG A 326 3.18 2.35 -6.22
N LYS A 327 3.12 1.14 -5.65
CA LYS A 327 2.84 -0.10 -6.38
C LYS A 327 1.65 -0.84 -5.78
N MET A 328 0.68 -1.19 -6.60
CA MET A 328 -0.59 -1.80 -6.15
C MET A 328 -0.41 -3.10 -5.34
N HIS A 329 0.51 -3.97 -5.74
CA HIS A 329 0.74 -5.25 -5.06
C HIS A 329 1.21 -5.10 -3.62
N ALA A 330 1.81 -3.96 -3.27
CA ALA A 330 2.27 -3.69 -1.91
C ALA A 330 1.12 -3.64 -0.90
N CYS A 331 -0.08 -3.21 -1.30
CA CYS A 331 -1.26 -3.20 -0.41
C CYS A 331 -1.62 -4.59 0.09
N GLU A 332 -1.60 -5.58 -0.79
CA GLU A 332 -1.88 -6.97 -0.45
C GLU A 332 -0.75 -7.58 0.37
N THR A 333 0.48 -7.43 -0.13
CA THR A 333 1.68 -8.03 0.46
C THR A 333 1.91 -7.51 1.88
N MET A 334 1.62 -6.23 2.13
CA MET A 334 1.71 -5.62 3.47
C MET A 334 0.83 -6.34 4.49
N GLY A 335 -0.35 -6.81 4.08
CA GLY A 335 -1.24 -7.60 4.94
C GLY A 335 -0.69 -8.99 5.33
N ALA A 336 0.22 -9.54 4.53
CA ALA A 336 0.86 -10.83 4.78
C ALA A 336 2.22 -10.69 5.50
N THR A 337 2.68 -9.47 5.81
CA THR A 337 3.98 -9.21 6.42
C THR A 337 4.16 -9.96 7.73
N THR A 338 5.27 -10.71 7.85
CA THR A 338 5.66 -11.47 9.04
C THR A 338 6.83 -10.83 9.76
N VAL A 339 7.68 -10.08 9.03
CA VAL A 339 8.87 -9.41 9.57
C VAL A 339 8.94 -7.98 9.04
N ILE A 340 9.18 -7.02 9.93
CA ILE A 340 9.51 -5.64 9.59
C ILE A 340 10.97 -5.39 9.99
N CYS A 341 11.85 -5.16 9.01
CA CYS A 341 13.21 -4.71 9.23
C CYS A 341 13.23 -3.19 9.17
N THR A 342 13.54 -2.55 10.27
CA THR A 342 13.48 -1.09 10.39
C THR A 342 14.86 -0.49 10.62
N ASP A 343 15.16 0.64 9.96
CA ASP A 343 16.29 1.47 10.37
C ASP A 343 15.94 2.17 11.69
N LYS A 344 16.97 2.60 12.42
CA LYS A 344 16.83 3.36 13.66
C LYS A 344 16.53 4.82 13.38
N THR A 345 17.45 5.47 12.62
CA THR A 345 17.48 6.91 12.43
C THR A 345 16.33 7.36 11.51
N GLY A 346 15.64 8.43 11.88
CA GLY A 346 14.55 8.98 11.08
C GLY A 346 13.25 8.16 11.13
N THR A 347 13.30 6.86 11.45
CA THR A 347 12.14 5.96 11.56
C THR A 347 11.70 5.76 13.00
N LEU A 348 12.58 5.20 13.85
CA LEU A 348 12.29 4.98 15.28
C LEU A 348 12.58 6.21 16.11
N THR A 349 13.54 7.04 15.65
CA THR A 349 13.95 8.28 16.30
C THR A 349 13.55 9.50 15.46
N GLN A 350 13.65 10.68 16.08
CA GLN A 350 13.24 11.93 15.43
C GLN A 350 14.22 12.44 14.37
N ASN A 351 15.42 11.85 14.25
CA ASN A 351 16.54 12.34 13.46
C ASN A 351 16.92 13.79 13.81
N LEU A 352 16.71 14.16 15.07
CA LEU A 352 17.00 15.48 15.60
C LEU A 352 17.76 15.34 16.92
N MET A 353 19.07 15.61 16.90
CA MET A 353 19.84 15.61 18.12
C MET A 353 19.29 16.62 19.11
N SER A 354 19.08 16.22 20.34
CA SER A 354 18.60 17.06 21.43
C SER A 354 19.41 16.84 22.70
N VAL A 355 19.50 17.86 23.52
CA VAL A 355 20.10 17.75 24.87
C VAL A 355 19.06 17.10 25.78
N ASP A 356 19.35 15.89 26.27
CA ASP A 356 18.54 15.16 27.21
C ASP A 356 18.78 15.67 28.64
N GLU A 357 20.05 15.84 29.00
CA GLU A 357 20.43 16.34 30.31
C GLU A 357 21.63 17.29 30.21
N MET A 358 21.56 18.42 30.94
CA MET A 358 22.68 19.34 31.13
C MET A 358 23.08 19.32 32.61
N LYS A 359 24.20 18.67 32.93
CA LYS A 359 24.71 18.57 34.28
C LYS A 359 25.78 19.63 34.52
N VAL A 360 25.47 20.62 35.36
CA VAL A 360 26.40 21.68 35.75
C VAL A 360 26.96 21.39 37.15
N TYR A 361 28.26 21.62 37.31
CA TYR A 361 28.93 21.42 38.58
C TYR A 361 29.46 22.76 39.13
N GLY A 362 29.31 23.00 40.42
CA GLY A 362 29.74 24.21 41.12
C GLY A 362 28.85 25.45 40.86
N ASP A 363 29.38 26.61 41.21
CA ASP A 363 28.63 27.91 41.20
C ASP A 363 28.88 28.73 39.93
N THR A 364 29.03 28.10 38.76
CA THR A 364 29.19 28.83 37.50
C THR A 364 27.89 29.52 37.13
N PRO A 365 27.88 30.86 36.89
CA PRO A 365 26.67 31.55 36.44
C PRO A 365 26.15 30.94 35.15
N LYS A 366 24.83 30.76 35.05
CA LYS A 366 24.17 30.15 33.86
C LYS A 366 24.52 30.94 32.60
N GLU A 367 24.57 32.28 32.70
CA GLU A 367 24.85 33.17 31.59
C GLU A 367 26.23 32.91 30.97
N VAL A 368 27.21 32.44 31.74
CA VAL A 368 28.56 32.10 31.23
C VAL A 368 28.50 30.79 30.42
N LEU A 369 27.75 29.82 30.84
CA LEU A 369 27.52 28.59 30.09
C LEU A 369 26.77 28.89 28.79
N ASP A 370 25.68 29.66 28.88
CA ASP A 370 24.81 30.02 27.75
C ASP A 370 25.63 30.81 26.69
N GLU A 371 26.42 31.78 27.12
CA GLU A 371 27.32 32.54 26.23
C GLU A 371 28.38 31.61 25.61
N GLY A 372 28.98 30.71 26.40
CA GLY A 372 29.97 29.76 25.93
C GLY A 372 29.41 28.80 24.88
N ILE A 373 28.20 28.32 25.04
CA ILE A 373 27.52 27.46 24.05
C ILE A 373 27.24 28.25 22.78
N ALA A 374 26.72 29.49 22.89
CA ALA A 374 26.34 30.28 21.76
C ALA A 374 27.57 30.70 20.91
N VAL A 375 28.65 31.15 21.56
CA VAL A 375 29.82 31.75 20.90
C VAL A 375 30.79 30.69 20.40
N ASN A 376 30.99 29.61 21.18
CA ASN A 376 31.91 28.53 20.82
C ASN A 376 31.16 27.44 20.01
N SER A 377 30.54 27.83 18.88
CA SER A 377 29.79 26.93 18.00
C SER A 377 29.75 27.44 16.57
N THR A 378 29.95 26.55 15.62
CA THR A 378 29.92 26.83 14.17
C THR A 378 28.53 26.58 13.56
N ALA A 379 27.67 25.84 14.24
CA ALA A 379 26.31 25.54 13.75
C ALA A 379 25.40 26.78 13.82
N SER A 380 24.32 26.74 13.03
CA SER A 380 23.22 27.70 13.07
C SER A 380 21.88 26.97 12.92
N ILE A 381 20.79 27.66 13.24
CA ILE A 381 19.46 27.06 13.13
C ILE A 381 18.61 27.92 12.22
N ASP A 382 17.99 27.31 11.23
CA ASP A 382 16.94 27.93 10.44
C ASP A 382 15.58 27.73 11.12
N PHE A 383 14.90 28.83 11.41
CA PHE A 383 13.55 28.87 12.00
C PHE A 383 12.50 29.33 10.99
N SER A 384 12.75 29.20 9.70
CA SER A 384 11.78 29.55 8.65
C SER A 384 10.48 28.77 8.86
N ASP A 385 10.56 27.50 9.23
CA ASP A 385 9.46 26.74 9.78
C ASP A 385 9.61 26.59 11.30
N LYS A 386 8.76 27.30 12.04
CA LYS A 386 8.76 27.23 13.52
C LYS A 386 8.40 25.87 14.09
N SER A 387 7.71 25.03 13.31
CA SER A 387 7.31 23.70 13.72
C SER A 387 8.42 22.64 13.51
N LYS A 388 9.37 22.94 12.59
CA LYS A 388 10.49 22.05 12.25
C LYS A 388 11.78 22.84 12.06
N PRO A 389 12.44 23.31 13.14
CA PRO A 389 13.71 24.03 13.05
C PRO A 389 14.77 23.13 12.40
N GLN A 390 15.49 23.64 11.39
CA GLN A 390 16.55 22.91 10.71
C GLN A 390 17.92 23.33 11.24
N ILE A 391 18.76 22.34 11.57
CA ILE A 391 20.14 22.56 12.01
C ILE A 391 21.02 22.68 10.76
N LEU A 392 21.72 23.79 10.64
CA LEU A 392 22.73 24.03 9.61
C LEU A 392 24.14 23.87 10.24
N GLY A 393 24.90 22.89 9.79
CA GLY A 393 26.19 22.52 10.33
C GLY A 393 26.19 21.30 11.23
N ASN A 394 27.04 21.27 12.26
CA ASN A 394 27.21 20.09 13.13
C ASN A 394 25.94 19.80 13.97
N PRO A 395 25.33 18.61 13.87
CA PRO A 395 24.09 18.29 14.58
C PRO A 395 24.21 18.35 16.12
N THR A 396 25.39 17.99 16.66
CA THR A 396 25.64 18.00 18.11
C THR A 396 25.72 19.45 18.63
N GLU A 397 26.29 20.38 17.86
CA GLU A 397 26.28 21.80 18.17
C GLU A 397 24.89 22.40 18.00
N GLY A 398 24.17 22.01 16.96
CA GLY A 398 22.79 22.41 16.74
C GLY A 398 21.87 22.03 17.90
N ALA A 399 22.06 20.84 18.47
CA ALA A 399 21.34 20.38 19.67
C ALA A 399 21.49 21.35 20.86
N LEU A 400 22.72 21.82 21.08
CA LEU A 400 23.01 22.81 22.13
C LEU A 400 22.31 24.15 21.87
N LEU A 401 22.31 24.62 20.60
CA LEU A 401 21.64 25.87 20.24
C LEU A 401 20.12 25.77 20.34
N LEU A 402 19.54 24.60 20.02
CA LEU A 402 18.12 24.32 20.23
C LEU A 402 17.78 24.30 21.72
N TRP A 403 18.66 23.73 22.55
CA TRP A 403 18.51 23.75 24.00
C TRP A 403 18.51 25.17 24.54
N LEU A 404 19.45 26.05 24.11
CA LEU A 404 19.46 27.46 24.47
C LEU A 404 18.13 28.16 24.11
N ASN A 405 17.62 27.91 22.92
CA ASN A 405 16.35 28.49 22.47
C ASN A 405 15.18 28.02 23.35
N LYS A 406 15.17 26.74 23.77
CA LYS A 406 14.18 26.16 24.68
C LYS A 406 14.25 26.79 26.08
N GLU A 407 15.46 27.14 26.57
CA GLU A 407 15.72 27.86 27.81
C GLU A 407 15.39 29.36 27.70
N GLY A 408 14.93 29.84 26.53
CA GLY A 408 14.55 31.24 26.30
C GLY A 408 15.71 32.15 25.91
N VAL A 409 16.89 31.60 25.58
CA VAL A 409 18.08 32.36 25.16
C VAL A 409 18.20 32.35 23.63
N ASP A 410 18.09 33.55 23.03
CA ASP A 410 18.34 33.70 21.59
C ASP A 410 19.85 33.76 21.33
N TYR A 411 20.43 32.62 20.88
CA TYR A 411 21.86 32.50 20.61
C TYR A 411 22.37 33.51 19.56
N ARG A 412 21.52 33.98 18.65
CA ARG A 412 21.92 34.97 17.62
C ARG A 412 22.22 36.29 18.25
N ARG A 413 21.36 36.77 19.15
CA ARG A 413 21.60 38.03 19.90
C ARG A 413 22.83 37.92 20.79
N VAL A 414 23.09 36.77 21.40
CA VAL A 414 24.29 36.53 22.19
C VAL A 414 25.52 36.64 21.28
N ARG A 415 25.55 35.98 20.11
CA ARG A 415 26.65 36.08 19.14
C ARG A 415 26.90 37.48 18.62
N GLU A 416 25.84 38.25 18.37
CA GLU A 416 25.95 39.65 17.92
C GLU A 416 26.49 40.58 18.99
N SER A 417 26.20 40.30 20.27
CA SER A 417 26.62 41.12 21.40
C SER A 417 28.07 40.84 21.87
N VAL A 418 28.63 39.68 21.52
CA VAL A 418 29.92 39.21 21.98
C VAL A 418 30.95 39.29 20.86
N LYS A 419 32.10 39.94 21.15
CA LYS A 419 33.19 40.05 20.19
C LYS A 419 34.16 38.86 20.35
N THR A 420 34.22 38.00 19.32
CA THR A 420 35.20 36.93 19.23
C THR A 420 36.58 37.47 18.91
N VAL A 421 37.58 37.05 19.68
CA VAL A 421 38.97 37.49 19.54
C VAL A 421 39.84 36.47 18.82
N ALA A 422 39.68 35.18 19.18
CA ALA A 422 40.39 34.06 18.57
C ALA A 422 39.56 32.77 18.68
N GLU A 423 39.76 31.87 17.74
CA GLU A 423 39.07 30.60 17.68
C GLU A 423 40.05 29.48 17.32
N VAL A 424 39.92 28.35 18.00
CA VAL A 424 40.55 27.08 17.66
C VAL A 424 39.45 26.12 17.24
N PRO A 425 39.28 25.80 15.94
CA PRO A 425 38.23 24.94 15.44
C PRO A 425 38.39 23.51 15.97
N PHE A 426 37.28 22.76 15.98
CA PHE A 426 37.29 21.33 16.40
C PHE A 426 38.24 20.50 15.52
N SER A 427 38.92 19.56 16.13
CA SER A 427 39.75 18.56 15.44
C SER A 427 39.55 17.20 16.09
N THR A 428 39.39 16.17 15.26
CA THR A 428 39.29 14.76 15.72
C THR A 428 40.48 14.28 16.50
N GLU A 429 41.66 14.88 16.29
CA GLU A 429 42.89 14.58 17.01
C GLU A 429 42.89 15.22 18.42
N ARG A 430 42.50 16.46 18.54
CA ARG A 430 42.44 17.22 19.79
C ARG A 430 41.16 16.95 20.60
N LYS A 431 40.10 16.63 19.93
CA LYS A 431 38.75 16.37 20.51
C LYS A 431 38.14 17.54 21.30
N TYR A 432 38.57 18.77 21.01
CA TYR A 432 37.98 19.95 21.59
C TYR A 432 37.97 21.14 20.57
N MET A 433 37.13 22.12 20.86
CA MET A 433 37.05 23.42 20.24
C MET A 433 37.19 24.48 21.33
N ALA A 434 37.83 25.62 21.02
CA ALA A 434 38.01 26.71 21.98
C ALA A 434 37.81 28.07 21.32
N THR A 435 37.19 29.00 22.02
CA THR A 435 36.98 30.39 21.53
C THR A 435 37.32 31.38 22.64
N ILE A 436 38.13 32.40 22.30
CA ILE A 436 38.38 33.55 23.17
C ILE A 436 37.44 34.67 22.74
N ALA A 437 36.67 35.20 23.70
CA ALA A 437 35.70 36.25 23.43
C ALA A 437 35.69 37.30 24.55
N GLU A 438 35.26 38.52 24.21
CA GLU A 438 34.99 39.59 25.17
C GLU A 438 33.56 39.34 25.73
N SER A 439 33.50 38.70 26.92
CA SER A 439 32.25 38.22 27.51
C SER A 439 31.35 39.35 27.99
N VAL A 440 30.10 39.35 27.55
CA VAL A 440 29.07 40.26 28.07
C VAL A 440 28.58 39.80 29.44
N ALA A 441 28.44 38.46 29.66
CA ALA A 441 28.07 37.86 30.94
C ALA A 441 29.04 38.22 32.07
N LEU A 442 30.35 38.43 31.73
CA LEU A 442 31.38 38.81 32.66
C LEU A 442 31.88 40.29 32.48
N LYS A 443 30.99 41.17 32.03
CA LYS A 443 31.20 42.62 31.96
C LYS A 443 32.41 43.06 31.13
N GLY A 444 32.59 42.47 29.93
CA GLY A 444 33.63 42.81 28.97
C GLY A 444 35.02 42.20 29.26
N ARG A 445 35.13 41.25 30.19
CA ARG A 445 36.37 40.50 30.41
C ARG A 445 36.62 39.52 29.26
N LYS A 446 37.87 39.32 28.92
CA LYS A 446 38.24 38.25 27.96
C LYS A 446 38.07 36.87 28.62
N VAL A 447 37.39 35.98 27.96
CA VAL A 447 37.11 34.62 28.43
C VAL A 447 37.50 33.62 27.35
N LEU A 448 38.20 32.60 27.77
CA LEU A 448 38.41 31.36 26.97
C LEU A 448 37.27 30.39 27.27
N TYR A 449 36.47 30.08 26.29
CA TYR A 449 35.46 29.00 26.33
C TYR A 449 36.00 27.76 25.64
N VAL A 450 35.83 26.60 26.27
CA VAL A 450 36.29 25.30 25.77
C VAL A 450 35.12 24.34 25.80
N LYS A 451 34.89 23.60 24.70
CA LYS A 451 33.98 22.44 24.65
C LYS A 451 34.66 21.30 23.92
N GLY A 452 34.34 20.07 24.31
CA GLY A 452 34.92 18.89 23.70
C GLY A 452 34.56 17.60 24.41
N ALA A 453 35.31 16.54 24.12
CA ALA A 453 35.18 15.27 24.86
C ALA A 453 35.37 15.50 26.36
N PRO A 454 34.43 15.11 27.22
CA PRO A 454 34.42 15.44 28.65
C PRO A 454 35.73 15.05 29.36
N GLU A 455 36.26 13.86 29.03
CA GLU A 455 37.51 13.34 29.60
C GLU A 455 38.72 14.20 29.23
N ILE A 456 38.72 14.80 28.03
CA ILE A 456 39.77 15.69 27.57
C ILE A 456 39.64 17.06 28.22
N VAL A 457 38.44 17.63 28.18
CA VAL A 457 38.13 18.96 28.76
C VAL A 457 38.40 18.94 30.27
N PHE A 458 37.92 17.89 30.96
CA PHE A 458 38.20 17.71 32.39
C PHE A 458 39.71 17.60 32.71
N GLY A 459 40.46 16.87 31.87
CA GLY A 459 41.91 16.75 32.00
C GLY A 459 42.68 18.05 31.80
N LEU A 460 42.12 19.02 31.03
CA LEU A 460 42.72 20.35 30.87
C LEU A 460 42.42 21.32 32.03
N CYS A 461 41.43 20.98 32.88
CA CYS A 461 41.01 21.82 34.01
C CYS A 461 41.87 21.63 35.24
N LYS A 462 42.20 22.71 35.92
CA LYS A 462 42.85 22.70 37.24
C LYS A 462 41.91 23.10 38.37
N LYS A 463 40.84 23.80 38.07
CA LYS A 463 39.82 24.18 39.03
C LYS A 463 38.55 23.34 38.79
N MET A 464 38.27 22.47 39.73
CA MET A 464 37.19 21.50 39.68
C MET A 464 36.34 21.61 40.95
N SER A 465 35.01 21.64 40.78
CA SER A 465 34.04 21.59 41.87
C SER A 465 33.47 20.16 42.12
N VAL A 466 33.98 19.15 41.36
CA VAL A 466 33.51 17.77 41.35
C VAL A 466 34.72 16.84 41.30
N SER A 467 34.60 15.65 41.87
CA SER A 467 35.66 14.62 41.81
C SER A 467 35.70 13.96 40.40
N LYS A 468 36.85 13.42 40.02
CA LYS A 468 37.00 12.70 38.77
C LYS A 468 36.12 11.45 38.75
N GLU A 469 36.04 10.76 39.89
CA GLU A 469 35.25 9.54 40.07
C GLU A 469 33.77 9.79 39.83
N ASP A 470 33.22 10.94 40.27
CA ASP A 470 31.80 11.30 40.06
C ASP A 470 31.52 11.63 38.61
N VAL A 471 32.43 12.33 37.92
CA VAL A 471 32.31 12.62 36.49
C VAL A 471 32.40 11.32 35.69
N ASP A 472 33.38 10.46 35.96
CA ASP A 472 33.52 9.17 35.24
C ASP A 472 32.30 8.26 35.45
N LYS A 473 31.70 8.26 36.66
CA LYS A 473 30.48 7.53 36.95
C LYS A 473 29.31 8.06 36.12
N GLN A 474 29.16 9.37 36.07
CA GLN A 474 28.10 10.03 35.28
C GLN A 474 28.30 9.79 33.79
N LEU A 475 29.52 9.88 33.27
CA LEU A 475 29.83 9.58 31.87
C LEU A 475 29.52 8.12 31.53
N THR A 476 29.82 7.19 32.44
CA THR A 476 29.49 5.76 32.26
C THR A 476 27.98 5.55 32.19
N GLU A 477 27.21 6.26 33.03
CA GLU A 477 25.75 6.23 32.98
C GLU A 477 25.22 6.73 31.63
N TYR A 478 25.70 7.87 31.13
CA TYR A 478 25.33 8.42 29.83
C TYR A 478 25.75 7.51 28.67
N GLN A 479 26.94 6.89 28.75
CA GLN A 479 27.41 5.93 27.77
C GLN A 479 26.54 4.68 27.72
N ASN A 480 26.10 4.19 28.90
CA ASN A 480 25.19 3.04 29.01
C ASN A 480 23.80 3.35 28.40
N ARG A 481 23.38 4.62 28.45
CA ARG A 481 22.17 5.15 27.76
C ARG A 481 22.47 5.57 26.32
N ALA A 482 23.67 5.27 25.81
CA ALA A 482 24.11 5.55 24.44
C ALA A 482 24.05 7.03 24.02
N MET A 483 24.21 7.92 24.97
CA MET A 483 24.20 9.36 24.72
C MET A 483 25.60 9.86 24.30
N ARG A 484 25.64 10.83 23.43
CA ARG A 484 26.85 11.61 23.14
C ARG A 484 27.05 12.62 24.25
N THR A 485 28.28 12.75 24.72
CA THR A 485 28.61 13.67 25.81
C THR A 485 29.56 14.77 25.36
N LEU A 486 29.31 15.99 25.82
CA LEU A 486 30.18 17.15 25.63
C LEU A 486 30.48 17.79 26.98
N GLY A 487 31.77 18.00 27.28
CA GLY A 487 32.22 18.73 28.45
C GLY A 487 32.44 20.20 28.11
N PHE A 488 32.23 21.06 29.10
CA PHE A 488 32.38 22.51 29.00
C PHE A 488 33.33 23.01 30.09
N ALA A 489 34.19 23.99 29.71
CA ALA A 489 35.07 24.69 30.64
C ALA A 489 35.24 26.13 30.20
N TYR A 490 35.65 27.01 31.16
CA TYR A 490 35.99 28.39 30.87
C TYR A 490 37.17 28.86 31.73
N GLN A 491 37.81 29.91 31.26
CA GLN A 491 38.83 30.65 32.05
C GLN A 491 38.72 32.15 31.76
N ILE A 492 38.67 32.97 32.80
CA ILE A 492 38.81 34.40 32.69
C ILE A 492 40.24 34.74 32.48
N LEU A 493 40.57 35.48 31.41
CA LEU A 493 41.93 35.88 31.04
C LEU A 493 42.23 37.29 31.57
N ASN A 494 43.37 37.50 32.21
CA ASN A 494 43.88 38.80 32.58
C ASN A 494 44.85 39.30 31.49
N ASP A 495 45.15 40.58 31.54
CA ASP A 495 46.12 41.20 30.60
C ASP A 495 47.48 40.49 30.74
N GLY A 496 47.97 39.90 29.64
CA GLY A 496 49.23 39.16 29.59
C GLY A 496 49.09 37.61 29.74
N ASP A 497 47.94 37.07 30.06
CA ASP A 497 47.70 35.62 30.11
C ASP A 497 47.81 35.01 28.69
N LYS A 498 48.71 34.01 28.53
CA LYS A 498 48.79 33.23 27.30
C LYS A 498 47.82 32.07 27.41
N ALA A 499 46.72 32.13 26.68
CA ALA A 499 45.66 31.13 26.70
C ALA A 499 45.84 30.07 25.60
N LEU A 500 46.38 30.46 24.45
CA LEU A 500 46.59 29.61 23.28
C LEU A 500 48.03 29.68 22.79
N ASP A 501 48.58 28.56 22.34
CA ASP A 501 49.83 28.46 21.60
C ASP A 501 49.57 27.76 20.27
N GLY A 502 49.42 28.59 19.22
CA GLY A 502 48.83 28.11 17.96
C GLY A 502 47.46 27.51 18.20
N ASN A 503 47.28 26.25 17.85
CA ASN A 503 45.98 25.53 18.01
C ASN A 503 45.91 24.72 19.31
N ARG A 504 46.78 24.97 20.31
CA ARG A 504 46.77 24.27 21.61
C ARG A 504 46.40 25.22 22.74
N ILE A 505 45.57 24.68 23.67
CA ILE A 505 45.26 25.37 24.92
C ILE A 505 46.47 25.25 25.87
N VAL A 506 46.97 26.40 26.31
CA VAL A 506 48.02 26.45 27.34
C VAL A 506 47.55 27.16 28.61
N ALA A 507 46.25 27.47 28.66
CA ALA A 507 45.60 28.06 29.80
C ALA A 507 45.76 27.18 31.05
N ASP A 508 46.08 27.76 32.21
CA ASP A 508 46.48 27.01 33.42
C ASP A 508 45.45 27.10 34.56
N ARG A 509 44.33 27.83 34.37
CA ARG A 509 43.31 28.07 35.38
C ARG A 509 41.88 27.74 34.84
N LEU A 510 41.78 26.79 33.87
CA LEU A 510 40.50 26.36 33.35
C LEU A 510 39.61 25.79 34.45
N CYS A 511 38.37 26.23 34.50
CA CYS A 511 37.31 25.81 35.40
C CYS A 511 36.36 24.89 34.64
N PHE A 512 36.18 23.65 35.13
CA PHE A 512 35.19 22.73 34.56
C PHE A 512 33.78 23.18 34.93
N ILE A 513 32.89 23.32 33.93
CA ILE A 513 31.50 23.76 34.11
C ILE A 513 30.57 22.57 34.29
N GLY A 514 30.61 21.61 33.32
CA GLY A 514 29.67 20.52 33.31
C GLY A 514 29.71 19.70 32.05
N VAL A 515 28.71 18.84 31.93
CA VAL A 515 28.57 17.90 30.82
C VAL A 515 27.15 17.98 30.26
N ALA A 516 27.01 18.04 28.92
CA ALA A 516 25.77 17.82 28.22
C ALA A 516 25.69 16.39 27.74
N ALA A 517 24.58 15.72 27.99
CA ALA A 517 24.22 14.45 27.38
C ALA A 517 23.24 14.71 26.20
N ILE A 518 23.59 14.24 25.03
CA ILE A 518 22.90 14.54 23.78
C ILE A 518 22.52 13.22 23.10
N ALA A 519 21.25 13.09 22.75
CA ALA A 519 20.73 11.91 22.07
C ALA A 519 19.75 12.30 20.98
N ASP A 520 19.50 11.40 20.04
CA ASP A 520 18.38 11.45 19.11
C ASP A 520 17.20 10.70 19.77
N PRO A 521 16.14 11.40 20.22
CA PRO A 521 15.09 10.80 21.03
C PRO A 521 14.20 9.86 20.21
N VAL A 522 13.73 8.80 20.85
CA VAL A 522 12.69 7.93 20.30
C VAL A 522 11.40 8.73 20.11
N ARG A 523 10.68 8.52 19.02
CA ARG A 523 9.37 9.13 18.80
C ARG A 523 8.37 8.57 19.81
N GLU A 524 7.48 9.42 20.33
CA GLU A 524 6.52 9.07 21.39
C GLU A 524 5.55 7.95 21.01
N ASP A 525 5.20 7.85 19.71
CA ASP A 525 4.24 6.88 19.17
C ASP A 525 4.85 5.50 18.89
N VAL A 526 6.18 5.39 18.78
CA VAL A 526 6.86 4.15 18.35
C VAL A 526 6.70 2.99 19.34
N PRO A 527 6.84 3.16 20.67
CA PRO A 527 6.71 2.02 21.58
C PRO A 527 5.35 1.32 21.50
N ALA A 528 4.26 2.12 21.39
CA ALA A 528 2.92 1.58 21.23
C ALA A 528 2.72 0.88 19.88
N ALA A 529 3.23 1.46 18.80
CA ALA A 529 3.13 0.91 17.46
C ALA A 529 3.95 -0.38 17.27
N VAL A 530 5.15 -0.44 17.84
CA VAL A 530 5.98 -1.67 17.84
C VAL A 530 5.27 -2.79 18.61
N LYS A 531 4.70 -2.46 19.77
CA LYS A 531 3.92 -3.42 20.55
C LYS A 531 2.71 -3.95 19.76
N GLU A 532 1.96 -3.08 19.10
CA GLU A 532 0.83 -3.47 18.25
C GLU A 532 1.27 -4.44 17.14
N CYS A 533 2.41 -4.18 16.48
CA CYS A 533 2.96 -5.07 15.47
C CYS A 533 3.37 -6.43 16.05
N VAL A 534 4.03 -6.45 17.21
CA VAL A 534 4.44 -7.70 17.89
C VAL A 534 3.21 -8.50 18.35
N ASP A 535 2.19 -7.84 18.93
CA ASP A 535 0.93 -8.46 19.33
C ASP A 535 0.17 -9.02 18.10
N ALA A 536 0.33 -8.39 16.95
CA ALA A 536 -0.18 -8.87 15.65
C ALA A 536 0.63 -10.03 15.04
N GLY A 537 1.64 -10.56 15.77
CA GLY A 537 2.48 -11.68 15.32
C GLY A 537 3.56 -11.30 14.32
N ILE A 538 3.92 -10.03 14.21
CA ILE A 538 4.96 -9.52 13.30
C ILE A 538 6.25 -9.36 14.10
N SER A 539 7.34 -9.96 13.62
CA SER A 539 8.67 -9.78 14.19
C SER A 539 9.27 -8.45 13.73
N VAL A 540 9.62 -7.57 14.66
CA VAL A 540 10.33 -6.33 14.35
C VAL A 540 11.83 -6.55 14.56
N LYS A 541 12.66 -6.12 13.59
CA LYS A 541 14.13 -6.21 13.65
C LYS A 541 14.73 -4.84 13.35
N ILE A 542 15.71 -4.43 14.16
CA ILE A 542 16.44 -3.17 13.97
C ILE A 542 17.73 -3.44 13.21
N VAL A 543 17.95 -2.72 12.12
CA VAL A 543 19.16 -2.86 11.28
C VAL A 543 19.74 -1.49 11.01
N THR A 544 20.84 -1.15 11.65
CA THR A 544 21.38 0.21 11.64
C THR A 544 22.90 0.26 11.55
N GLY A 545 23.43 1.35 11.02
CA GLY A 545 24.87 1.66 11.04
C GLY A 545 25.41 2.04 12.44
N ASP A 546 24.56 2.25 13.43
CA ASP A 546 24.93 2.66 14.78
C ASP A 546 25.59 1.56 15.60
N THR A 547 26.15 1.96 16.75
CA THR A 547 26.81 1.02 17.68
C THR A 547 25.80 0.10 18.38
N SER A 548 26.26 -1.07 18.81
CA SER A 548 25.43 -2.06 19.52
C SER A 548 24.83 -1.50 20.81
N GLY A 549 25.56 -0.66 21.56
CA GLY A 549 25.09 -0.04 22.80
C GLY A 549 23.91 0.91 22.54
N THR A 550 24.04 1.82 21.57
CA THR A 550 22.98 2.76 21.16
C THR A 550 21.73 2.01 20.69
N THR A 551 21.93 1.01 19.83
CA THR A 551 20.80 0.27 19.25
C THR A 551 20.07 -0.57 20.31
N LYS A 552 20.81 -1.18 21.23
CA LYS A 552 20.24 -1.96 22.34
C LYS A 552 19.41 -1.09 23.28
N GLU A 553 19.89 0.13 23.57
CA GLU A 553 19.14 1.08 24.40
C GLU A 553 17.85 1.54 23.76
N ILE A 554 17.90 1.89 22.46
CA ILE A 554 16.69 2.23 21.70
C ILE A 554 15.71 1.04 21.67
N ALA A 555 16.22 -0.18 21.42
CA ALA A 555 15.40 -1.40 21.42
C ALA A 555 14.74 -1.65 22.79
N ARG A 556 15.41 -1.30 23.89
CA ARG A 556 14.85 -1.36 25.25
C ARG A 556 13.72 -0.33 25.44
N GLN A 557 13.94 0.91 25.02
CA GLN A 557 12.96 1.99 25.15
C GLN A 557 11.66 1.70 24.36
N ILE A 558 11.77 1.06 23.21
CA ILE A 558 10.60 0.68 22.41
C ILE A 558 9.98 -0.67 22.78
N GLY A 559 10.51 -1.34 23.83
CA GLY A 559 9.99 -2.62 24.31
C GLY A 559 10.34 -3.84 23.44
N LEU A 560 11.28 -3.71 22.51
CA LEU A 560 11.75 -4.82 21.66
C LEU A 560 12.82 -5.68 22.36
N TRP A 561 13.65 -5.08 23.20
CA TRP A 561 14.70 -5.75 23.96
C TRP A 561 14.33 -5.89 25.43
N ASP A 562 14.45 -7.10 25.97
CA ASP A 562 14.23 -7.45 27.38
C ASP A 562 15.50 -8.13 27.94
N ASP A 563 16.22 -7.44 28.81
CA ASP A 563 17.48 -7.95 29.38
C ASP A 563 17.32 -9.28 30.14
N ALA A 564 16.09 -9.64 30.55
CA ALA A 564 15.82 -10.92 31.23
C ALA A 564 15.63 -12.10 30.24
N LYS A 565 15.30 -11.81 28.96
CA LYS A 565 14.97 -12.84 27.96
C LYS A 565 15.96 -12.88 26.81
N ASP A 566 16.49 -11.72 26.41
CA ASP A 566 17.34 -11.58 25.24
C ASP A 566 18.81 -11.76 25.61
N THR A 567 19.55 -12.38 24.72
CA THR A 567 20.96 -12.75 24.88
C THR A 567 21.76 -12.25 23.67
N GLU A 568 23.09 -12.47 23.70
CA GLU A 568 23.98 -12.20 22.57
C GLU A 568 23.57 -12.95 21.27
N ARG A 569 22.69 -13.96 21.35
CA ARG A 569 22.12 -14.63 20.19
C ARG A 569 21.19 -13.71 19.40
N ASN A 570 20.56 -12.75 20.07
CA ASN A 570 19.56 -11.85 19.50
C ASN A 570 20.16 -10.55 18.90
N ILE A 571 21.46 -10.31 19.11
CA ILE A 571 22.19 -9.15 18.61
C ILE A 571 23.48 -9.59 17.89
N ILE A 572 23.84 -8.89 16.81
CA ILE A 572 25.05 -9.13 16.04
C ILE A 572 25.56 -7.83 15.43
N THR A 573 26.86 -7.74 15.17
CA THR A 573 27.43 -6.63 14.40
C THR A 573 27.47 -6.95 12.90
N GLY A 574 27.46 -5.93 12.02
CA GLY A 574 27.55 -6.10 10.57
C GLY A 574 28.76 -6.94 10.12
N PRO A 575 29.99 -6.67 10.60
CA PRO A 575 31.14 -7.52 10.28
C PRO A 575 31.00 -8.99 10.70
N GLU A 576 30.45 -9.26 11.89
CA GLU A 576 30.17 -10.63 12.35
C GLU A 576 29.08 -11.27 11.48
N PHE A 577 28.01 -10.52 11.16
CA PHE A 577 26.92 -10.96 10.29
C PHE A 577 27.42 -11.32 8.88
N ALA A 578 28.33 -10.50 8.33
CA ALA A 578 28.94 -10.77 7.03
C ALA A 578 29.86 -12.00 7.02
N ALA A 579 30.46 -12.33 8.16
CA ALA A 579 31.34 -13.48 8.31
C ALA A 579 30.61 -14.82 8.51
N LEU A 580 29.31 -14.80 8.88
CA LEU A 580 28.50 -16.03 9.04
C LEU A 580 28.35 -16.76 7.69
N SER A 581 28.53 -18.08 7.73
CA SER A 581 28.12 -18.94 6.60
C SER A 581 26.60 -18.92 6.43
N ASP A 582 26.11 -19.29 5.26
CA ASP A 582 24.65 -19.33 5.01
C ASP A 582 23.93 -20.30 5.94
N ALA A 583 24.56 -21.44 6.31
CA ALA A 583 23.98 -22.41 7.23
C ALA A 583 23.83 -21.83 8.67
N GLU A 584 24.85 -21.17 9.18
CA GLU A 584 24.83 -20.53 10.50
C GLU A 584 23.81 -19.38 10.54
N LEU A 585 23.75 -18.63 9.43
CA LEU A 585 22.79 -17.55 9.29
C LEU A 585 21.35 -18.09 9.29
N GLU A 586 21.08 -19.15 8.54
CA GLU A 586 19.76 -19.79 8.50
C GLU A 586 19.29 -20.31 9.85
N GLU A 587 20.19 -20.75 10.72
CA GLU A 587 19.86 -21.21 12.08
C GLU A 587 19.51 -20.04 13.00
N ARG A 588 20.19 -18.88 12.85
CA ARG A 588 20.11 -17.77 13.80
C ARG A 588 19.16 -16.65 13.36
N ILE A 589 18.86 -16.55 12.07
CA ILE A 589 18.24 -15.36 11.48
C ILE A 589 16.87 -15.00 12.06
N LEU A 590 16.08 -15.99 12.48
CA LEU A 590 14.77 -15.75 13.08
C LEU A 590 14.90 -15.18 14.50
N ASP A 591 15.92 -15.57 15.24
CA ASP A 591 16.17 -15.13 16.61
C ASP A 591 16.78 -13.72 16.67
N LEU A 592 17.46 -13.28 15.60
CA LEU A 592 18.08 -11.94 15.54
C LEU A 592 17.04 -10.86 15.65
N LYS A 593 17.24 -9.93 16.58
CA LYS A 593 16.43 -8.70 16.76
C LYS A 593 17.18 -7.45 16.32
N ILE A 594 18.51 -7.43 16.48
CA ILE A 594 19.36 -6.26 16.25
C ILE A 594 20.56 -6.63 15.39
N ILE A 595 20.78 -5.87 14.31
CA ILE A 595 22.05 -5.84 13.56
C ILE A 595 22.58 -4.43 13.64
N SER A 596 23.68 -4.24 14.37
CA SER A 596 24.36 -2.97 14.56
C SER A 596 25.56 -2.84 13.63
N ARG A 597 25.98 -1.61 13.28
CA ARG A 597 27.07 -1.35 12.32
C ARG A 597 26.87 -2.06 10.98
N ALA A 598 25.60 -2.21 10.57
CA ALA A 598 25.22 -2.85 9.32
C ALA A 598 25.63 -1.98 8.11
N ARG A 599 26.13 -2.64 7.07
CA ARG A 599 26.39 -2.04 5.77
C ARG A 599 25.13 -2.22 4.87
N PRO A 600 24.99 -1.47 3.78
CA PRO A 600 23.87 -1.63 2.85
C PRO A 600 23.68 -3.07 2.36
N MET A 601 24.76 -3.77 2.05
CA MET A 601 24.71 -5.17 1.59
C MET A 601 24.34 -6.15 2.71
N ASP A 602 24.65 -5.84 3.98
CA ASP A 602 24.22 -6.66 5.12
C ASP A 602 22.69 -6.56 5.29
N LYS A 603 22.11 -5.35 5.10
CA LYS A 603 20.65 -5.14 5.10
C LYS A 603 19.98 -5.98 4.00
N LYS A 604 20.52 -5.97 2.78
CA LYS A 604 20.01 -6.78 1.66
C LYS A 604 20.11 -8.28 1.96
N ARG A 605 21.28 -8.76 2.42
CA ARG A 605 21.49 -10.18 2.75
C ARG A 605 20.52 -10.67 3.83
N LEU A 606 20.21 -9.84 4.84
CA LEU A 606 19.21 -10.15 5.85
C LEU A 606 17.86 -10.41 5.21
N VAL A 607 17.41 -9.51 4.33
CA VAL A 607 16.13 -9.61 3.65
C VAL A 607 16.04 -10.90 2.84
N GLU A 608 17.04 -11.17 1.99
CA GLU A 608 17.08 -12.38 1.16
C GLU A 608 17.09 -13.67 1.99
N SER A 609 17.81 -13.66 3.12
CA SER A 609 17.88 -14.83 4.01
C SER A 609 16.57 -15.07 4.77
N LEU A 610 15.85 -14.01 5.17
CA LEU A 610 14.51 -14.13 5.75
C LEU A 610 13.49 -14.64 4.73
N GLN A 611 13.61 -14.21 3.47
CA GLN A 611 12.75 -14.68 2.37
C GLN A 611 12.96 -16.18 2.09
N LYS A 612 14.22 -16.66 2.15
CA LYS A 612 14.53 -18.10 2.06
C LYS A 612 13.85 -18.92 3.16
N LYS A 613 13.59 -18.31 4.33
CA LYS A 613 12.82 -18.92 5.45
C LYS A 613 11.30 -18.69 5.32
N ASN A 614 10.80 -18.39 4.11
CA ASN A 614 9.39 -18.12 3.82
C ASN A 614 8.79 -16.96 4.63
N GLN A 615 9.64 -16.01 5.09
CA GLN A 615 9.14 -14.81 5.73
C GLN A 615 8.72 -13.77 4.69
N VAL A 616 7.60 -13.10 4.93
CA VAL A 616 7.20 -11.92 4.15
C VAL A 616 7.81 -10.69 4.82
N VAL A 617 8.80 -10.12 4.15
CA VAL A 617 9.65 -9.07 4.73
C VAL A 617 9.25 -7.70 4.20
N ALA A 618 8.94 -6.78 5.13
CA ALA A 618 8.88 -5.35 4.88
C ALA A 618 10.16 -4.69 5.40
N VAL A 619 10.68 -3.70 4.66
CA VAL A 619 11.89 -2.97 5.05
C VAL A 619 11.58 -1.48 5.07
N THR A 620 12.01 -0.78 6.13
CA THR A 620 11.96 0.68 6.16
C THR A 620 13.34 1.27 5.90
N GLY A 621 13.38 2.42 5.25
CA GLY A 621 14.63 3.17 5.01
C GLY A 621 14.35 4.59 4.54
N ASP A 622 15.29 5.50 4.77
CA ASP A 622 15.23 6.90 4.37
C ASP A 622 16.43 7.34 3.53
N GLY A 623 17.49 6.54 3.52
CA GLY A 623 18.76 6.87 2.84
C GLY A 623 19.01 6.08 1.56
N THR A 624 19.98 6.54 0.78
CA THR A 624 20.49 5.82 -0.41
C THR A 624 21.08 4.46 -0.06
N ASN A 625 21.62 4.32 1.15
CA ASN A 625 22.17 3.08 1.68
C ASN A 625 21.11 1.99 1.92
N ASP A 626 19.83 2.36 1.97
CA ASP A 626 18.70 1.43 2.17
C ASP A 626 18.12 0.92 0.86
N ALA A 627 18.36 1.60 -0.26
CA ALA A 627 17.77 1.26 -1.54
C ALA A 627 17.96 -0.20 -1.98
N PRO A 628 19.13 -0.86 -1.79
CA PRO A 628 19.29 -2.27 -2.13
C PRO A 628 18.37 -3.19 -1.30
N ALA A 629 18.16 -2.88 -0.03
CA ALA A 629 17.30 -3.66 0.86
C ALA A 629 15.82 -3.38 0.57
N LEU A 630 15.43 -2.12 0.30
CA LEU A 630 14.08 -1.72 -0.10
C LEU A 630 13.62 -2.44 -1.36
N ARG A 631 14.50 -2.51 -2.40
CA ARG A 631 14.21 -3.25 -3.63
C ARG A 631 14.14 -4.76 -3.46
N ALA A 632 14.97 -5.34 -2.57
CA ALA A 632 14.99 -6.77 -2.32
C ALA A 632 13.81 -7.23 -1.45
N ALA A 633 13.19 -6.35 -0.70
CA ALA A 633 12.06 -6.66 0.17
C ALA A 633 10.81 -7.06 -0.61
N HIS A 634 9.89 -7.75 0.06
CA HIS A 634 8.54 -7.95 -0.49
C HIS A 634 7.73 -6.65 -0.49
N VAL A 635 7.98 -5.78 0.48
CA VAL A 635 7.45 -4.41 0.54
C VAL A 635 8.56 -3.47 1.03
N GLY A 636 9.00 -2.58 0.19
CA GLY A 636 9.89 -1.47 0.54
C GLY A 636 9.07 -0.28 1.06
N LEU A 637 9.44 0.26 2.22
CA LEU A 637 8.78 1.37 2.89
C LEU A 637 9.76 2.55 3.02
N SER A 638 9.60 3.59 2.22
CA SER A 638 10.40 4.81 2.38
C SER A 638 9.73 5.80 3.33
N MET A 639 10.54 6.62 4.01
CA MET A 639 10.03 7.74 4.80
C MET A 639 9.72 8.96 3.92
N GLY A 640 8.78 9.79 4.34
CA GLY A 640 8.39 11.00 3.63
C GLY A 640 9.54 12.00 3.44
N ASP A 641 10.39 12.14 4.46
CA ASP A 641 11.60 12.98 4.42
C ASP A 641 12.83 12.23 3.84
N GLY A 642 12.64 10.97 3.40
CA GLY A 642 13.71 10.16 2.80
C GLY A 642 14.17 10.68 1.44
N THR A 643 15.36 10.24 1.01
CA THR A 643 15.95 10.62 -0.29
C THR A 643 15.07 10.11 -1.45
N SER A 644 15.15 10.79 -2.60
CA SER A 644 14.45 10.37 -3.82
C SER A 644 14.80 8.92 -4.21
N VAL A 645 16.06 8.53 -4.00
CA VAL A 645 16.54 7.15 -4.23
C VAL A 645 15.81 6.13 -3.37
N ALA A 646 15.64 6.42 -2.06
CA ALA A 646 14.91 5.53 -1.16
C ALA A 646 13.43 5.46 -1.54
N LYS A 647 12.81 6.60 -1.86
CA LYS A 647 11.40 6.66 -2.29
C LYS A 647 11.16 5.87 -3.57
N GLU A 648 12.02 5.99 -4.57
CA GLU A 648 11.89 5.27 -5.83
C GLU A 648 12.16 3.77 -5.69
N ALA A 649 13.05 3.38 -4.78
CA ALA A 649 13.31 1.98 -4.46
C ALA A 649 12.17 1.33 -3.67
N SER A 650 11.24 2.12 -3.12
CA SER A 650 10.16 1.67 -2.26
C SER A 650 8.85 1.39 -3.00
N ASP A 651 7.97 0.65 -2.35
CA ASP A 651 6.63 0.34 -2.84
C ASP A 651 5.55 1.21 -2.17
N ILE A 652 5.84 1.69 -0.95
CA ILE A 652 4.97 2.60 -0.18
C ILE A 652 5.85 3.69 0.46
N THR A 653 5.40 4.94 0.43
CA THR A 653 6.03 6.06 1.13
C THR A 653 5.20 6.45 2.36
N ILE A 654 5.82 6.51 3.52
CA ILE A 654 5.21 6.88 4.81
C ILE A 654 5.33 8.41 4.97
N ILE A 655 4.28 9.13 4.64
CA ILE A 655 4.31 10.61 4.51
C ILE A 655 4.66 11.32 5.82
N ASP A 656 4.20 10.81 6.95
CA ASP A 656 4.40 11.39 8.28
C ASP A 656 5.63 10.86 9.02
N ASN A 657 6.43 10.03 8.39
CA ASN A 657 7.61 9.36 8.98
C ASN A 657 7.29 8.57 10.26
N SER A 658 6.02 8.21 10.50
CA SER A 658 5.59 7.54 11.71
C SER A 658 5.55 6.01 11.55
N PHE A 659 6.16 5.29 12.50
CA PHE A 659 6.07 3.83 12.57
C PHE A 659 4.62 3.36 12.79
N CYS A 660 3.77 4.18 13.44
CA CYS A 660 2.35 3.90 13.61
C CYS A 660 1.62 3.78 12.26
N SER A 661 2.00 4.57 11.26
CA SER A 661 1.42 4.49 9.91
C SER A 661 1.78 3.19 9.21
N ILE A 662 2.92 2.57 9.53
CA ILE A 662 3.29 1.23 9.04
C ILE A 662 2.32 0.18 9.60
N GLY A 663 2.00 0.23 10.91
CA GLY A 663 0.99 -0.64 11.50
C GLY A 663 -0.38 -0.49 10.83
N LYS A 664 -0.78 0.75 10.49
CA LYS A 664 -2.02 1.01 9.73
C LYS A 664 -1.98 0.42 8.31
N ALA A 665 -0.82 0.45 7.64
CA ALA A 665 -0.67 -0.19 6.33
C ALA A 665 -0.87 -1.71 6.41
N VAL A 666 -0.33 -2.38 7.45
CA VAL A 666 -0.60 -3.80 7.72
C VAL A 666 -2.09 -4.04 7.95
N MET A 667 -2.72 -3.23 8.79
CA MET A 667 -4.16 -3.33 9.09
C MET A 667 -5.01 -3.24 7.82
N TRP A 668 -4.73 -2.27 6.94
CA TRP A 668 -5.46 -2.10 5.68
C TRP A 668 -5.21 -3.26 4.70
N GLY A 669 -3.97 -3.76 4.62
CA GLY A 669 -3.64 -4.92 3.78
C GLY A 669 -4.36 -6.20 4.23
N ARG A 670 -4.44 -6.45 5.55
CA ARG A 670 -5.20 -7.57 6.13
C ARG A 670 -6.70 -7.42 5.88
N SER A 671 -7.23 -6.19 6.04
CA SER A 671 -8.64 -5.89 5.77
C SER A 671 -9.01 -6.10 4.31
N LEU A 672 -8.15 -5.70 3.38
CA LEU A 672 -8.30 -5.94 1.94
C LEU A 672 -8.52 -7.43 1.65
N TYR A 673 -7.62 -8.27 2.16
CA TYR A 673 -7.70 -9.71 1.96
C TYR A 673 -8.98 -10.32 2.54
N GLN A 674 -9.36 -9.94 3.76
CA GLN A 674 -10.61 -10.40 4.37
C GLN A 674 -11.85 -9.97 3.58
N ASN A 675 -11.85 -8.75 3.02
CA ASN A 675 -12.98 -8.26 2.23
C ASN A 675 -13.14 -9.05 0.92
N ILE A 676 -12.02 -9.43 0.28
CA ILE A 676 -12.04 -10.30 -0.90
C ILE A 676 -12.53 -11.70 -0.54
N GLN A 677 -12.10 -12.27 0.59
CA GLN A 677 -12.60 -13.58 1.06
C GLN A 677 -14.10 -13.56 1.32
N ARG A 678 -14.64 -12.49 1.93
CA ARG A 678 -16.09 -12.33 2.18
C ARG A 678 -16.88 -12.24 0.88
N PHE A 679 -16.34 -11.53 -0.11
CA PHE A 679 -16.95 -11.49 -1.43
C PHE A 679 -16.95 -12.88 -2.10
N LEU A 680 -15.81 -13.56 -2.10
CA LEU A 680 -15.70 -14.94 -2.63
C LEU A 680 -16.66 -15.91 -1.93
N LEU A 681 -16.76 -15.83 -0.61
CA LEU A 681 -17.69 -16.65 0.17
C LEU A 681 -19.12 -16.45 -0.31
N PHE A 682 -19.53 -15.19 -0.46
CA PHE A 682 -20.86 -14.83 -0.94
C PHE A 682 -21.09 -15.37 -2.35
N GLN A 683 -20.24 -15.01 -3.30
CA GLN A 683 -20.41 -15.34 -4.71
C GLN A 683 -20.37 -16.83 -4.98
N LEU A 684 -19.42 -17.58 -4.38
CA LEU A 684 -19.33 -19.02 -4.56
C LEU A 684 -20.54 -19.75 -3.97
N THR A 685 -21.13 -19.25 -2.88
CA THR A 685 -22.35 -19.82 -2.31
C THR A 685 -23.53 -19.65 -3.28
N VAL A 686 -23.67 -18.45 -3.88
CA VAL A 686 -24.70 -18.19 -4.92
C VAL A 686 -24.52 -19.14 -6.10
N ASN A 687 -23.28 -19.24 -6.63
CA ASN A 687 -22.98 -20.05 -7.80
C ASN A 687 -23.20 -21.56 -7.55
N VAL A 688 -22.79 -22.08 -6.40
CA VAL A 688 -23.03 -23.48 -6.03
C VAL A 688 -24.53 -23.78 -5.96
N THR A 689 -25.31 -22.92 -5.31
CA THR A 689 -26.76 -23.07 -5.20
C THR A 689 -27.43 -23.09 -6.59
N ALA A 690 -27.06 -22.10 -7.43
CA ALA A 690 -27.67 -21.96 -8.76
C ALA A 690 -27.24 -23.09 -9.72
N CYS A 691 -25.95 -23.47 -9.72
CA CYS A 691 -25.48 -24.59 -10.55
C CYS A 691 -26.18 -25.92 -10.21
N LEU A 692 -26.31 -26.25 -8.90
CA LEU A 692 -26.98 -27.45 -8.48
C LEU A 692 -28.49 -27.42 -8.81
N LEU A 693 -29.15 -26.27 -8.70
CA LEU A 693 -30.55 -26.07 -9.04
C LEU A 693 -30.80 -26.27 -10.53
N VAL A 694 -29.97 -25.65 -11.39
CA VAL A 694 -30.08 -25.82 -12.86
C VAL A 694 -29.77 -27.24 -13.27
N LEU A 695 -28.74 -27.87 -12.69
CA LEU A 695 -28.36 -29.25 -12.97
C LEU A 695 -29.52 -30.22 -12.63
N CYS A 696 -30.07 -30.16 -11.43
CA CYS A 696 -31.16 -31.03 -11.00
C CYS A 696 -32.44 -30.75 -11.79
N GLY A 697 -32.80 -29.49 -12.02
CA GLY A 697 -33.91 -29.09 -12.86
C GLY A 697 -33.87 -29.70 -14.27
N ALA A 698 -32.67 -29.68 -14.88
CA ALA A 698 -32.42 -30.25 -16.19
C ALA A 698 -32.78 -31.78 -16.27
N PHE A 699 -32.52 -32.52 -15.20
CA PHE A 699 -32.84 -33.96 -15.13
C PHE A 699 -34.25 -34.26 -14.61
N MET A 700 -34.91 -33.34 -13.94
CA MET A 700 -36.32 -33.47 -13.54
C MET A 700 -37.29 -33.26 -14.71
N GLY A 701 -36.79 -32.93 -15.90
CA GLY A 701 -37.62 -32.72 -17.08
C GLY A 701 -38.32 -31.35 -17.11
N THR A 702 -37.93 -30.44 -16.23
CA THR A 702 -38.42 -29.06 -16.23
C THR A 702 -37.70 -28.22 -17.30
N GLU A 703 -38.35 -27.18 -17.79
CA GLU A 703 -37.63 -26.05 -18.41
C GLU A 703 -36.64 -25.47 -17.39
N SER A 704 -35.63 -24.75 -17.86
CA SER A 704 -34.62 -24.22 -16.96
C SER A 704 -35.27 -23.48 -15.77
N PRO A 705 -35.01 -23.90 -14.50
CA PRO A 705 -35.63 -23.27 -13.34
C PRO A 705 -35.19 -21.80 -13.15
N LEU A 706 -34.10 -21.43 -13.80
CA LEU A 706 -33.55 -20.06 -13.88
C LEU A 706 -33.19 -19.77 -15.34
N THR A 707 -33.62 -18.62 -15.86
CA THR A 707 -33.30 -18.20 -17.24
C THR A 707 -31.95 -17.55 -17.33
N VAL A 708 -31.35 -17.47 -18.54
CA VAL A 708 -30.09 -16.76 -18.79
C VAL A 708 -30.17 -15.30 -18.36
N THR A 709 -31.29 -14.61 -18.69
CA THR A 709 -31.51 -13.20 -18.32
C THR A 709 -31.60 -12.99 -16.81
N GLN A 710 -32.25 -13.89 -16.08
CA GLN A 710 -32.32 -13.85 -14.62
C GLN A 710 -30.94 -14.06 -13.99
N MET A 711 -30.15 -14.97 -14.53
CA MET A 711 -28.78 -15.21 -14.04
C MET A 711 -27.84 -14.05 -14.37
N LEU A 712 -27.97 -13.43 -15.52
CA LEU A 712 -27.24 -12.20 -15.83
C LEU A 712 -27.62 -11.07 -14.88
N TRP A 713 -28.89 -10.96 -14.47
CA TRP A 713 -29.30 -10.02 -13.43
C TRP A 713 -28.57 -10.27 -12.10
N ILE A 714 -28.51 -11.52 -11.66
CA ILE A 714 -27.83 -11.91 -10.41
C ILE A 714 -26.35 -11.58 -10.51
N ASN A 715 -25.65 -12.11 -11.51
CA ASN A 715 -24.20 -11.95 -11.65
C ASN A 715 -23.81 -10.48 -11.87
N LEU A 716 -24.58 -9.75 -12.70
CA LEU A 716 -24.28 -8.38 -13.07
C LEU A 716 -24.64 -7.38 -11.96
N ILE A 717 -25.87 -7.43 -11.47
CA ILE A 717 -26.37 -6.42 -10.53
C ILE A 717 -26.08 -6.83 -9.10
N MET A 718 -26.47 -8.03 -8.69
CA MET A 718 -26.32 -8.43 -7.30
C MET A 718 -24.84 -8.65 -6.94
N ASP A 719 -24.09 -9.42 -7.73
CA ASP A 719 -22.70 -9.76 -7.42
C ASP A 719 -21.76 -8.56 -7.57
N THR A 720 -21.93 -7.74 -8.62
CA THR A 720 -21.13 -6.53 -8.82
C THR A 720 -21.33 -5.53 -7.70
N PHE A 721 -22.59 -5.25 -7.34
CA PHE A 721 -22.87 -4.33 -6.25
C PHE A 721 -22.50 -4.93 -4.89
N ALA A 722 -22.65 -6.23 -4.68
CA ALA A 722 -22.18 -6.93 -3.48
C ALA A 722 -20.63 -6.84 -3.37
N ALA A 723 -19.90 -7.00 -4.47
CA ALA A 723 -18.46 -6.83 -4.53
C ALA A 723 -18.04 -5.44 -4.06
N MET A 724 -18.68 -4.40 -4.61
CA MET A 724 -18.41 -3.01 -4.23
C MET A 724 -18.76 -2.74 -2.76
N ALA A 725 -19.87 -3.28 -2.28
CA ALA A 725 -20.30 -3.16 -0.88
C ALA A 725 -19.29 -3.80 0.07
N LEU A 726 -18.85 -5.03 -0.21
CA LEU A 726 -17.92 -5.78 0.62
C LEU A 726 -16.48 -5.23 0.52
N ALA A 727 -16.06 -4.74 -0.66
CA ALA A 727 -14.78 -4.07 -0.85
C ALA A 727 -14.64 -2.78 -0.01
N SER A 728 -15.74 -2.08 0.24
CA SER A 728 -15.76 -0.81 0.97
C SER A 728 -15.81 -0.95 2.49
N LEU A 729 -15.82 -2.15 3.05
CA LEU A 729 -15.94 -2.37 4.49
C LEU A 729 -14.73 -1.83 5.28
N PRO A 730 -14.96 -1.26 6.46
CA PRO A 730 -13.88 -0.88 7.37
C PRO A 730 -13.18 -2.13 7.94
N PRO A 731 -11.91 -2.01 8.42
CA PRO A 731 -11.22 -3.12 9.06
C PRO A 731 -11.96 -3.59 10.31
N SER A 732 -11.93 -4.89 10.58
CA SER A 732 -12.44 -5.43 11.85
C SER A 732 -11.43 -5.15 12.97
N GLU A 733 -11.88 -5.03 14.22
CA GLU A 733 -10.98 -4.85 15.37
C GLU A 733 -10.09 -6.07 15.63
N SER A 734 -10.47 -7.24 15.12
CA SER A 734 -9.69 -8.48 15.24
C SER A 734 -8.50 -8.55 14.28
N VAL A 735 -8.47 -7.74 13.22
CA VAL A 735 -7.46 -7.81 12.15
C VAL A 735 -6.03 -7.77 12.68
N MET A 736 -5.76 -6.91 13.67
CA MET A 736 -4.43 -6.80 14.28
C MET A 736 -4.20 -7.77 15.45
N LYS A 737 -5.19 -8.62 15.79
CA LYS A 737 -5.05 -9.69 16.78
C LYS A 737 -4.77 -11.05 16.12
N ASP A 738 -5.04 -11.16 14.83
CA ASP A 738 -4.80 -12.37 14.05
C ASP A 738 -3.31 -12.48 13.69
N LYS A 739 -2.80 -13.72 13.64
CA LYS A 739 -1.43 -13.96 13.15
C LYS A 739 -1.34 -13.69 11.65
N PRO A 740 -0.14 -13.31 11.12
CA PRO A 740 0.07 -13.17 9.69
C PRO A 740 -0.29 -14.47 8.95
N ARG A 741 -0.92 -14.32 7.79
CA ARG A 741 -1.21 -15.45 6.91
C ARG A 741 0.06 -15.97 6.22
N ASP A 742 0.08 -17.25 5.88
CA ASP A 742 1.07 -17.78 4.94
C ASP A 742 0.85 -17.14 3.56
N ARG A 743 1.91 -16.64 2.93
CA ARG A 743 1.87 -16.03 1.60
C ARG A 743 1.31 -16.98 0.53
N ASN A 744 1.62 -18.27 0.65
CA ASN A 744 1.22 -19.30 -0.30
C ASN A 744 -0.12 -19.96 0.04
N ALA A 745 -0.75 -19.55 1.16
CA ALA A 745 -2.06 -20.08 1.52
C ALA A 745 -3.09 -19.72 0.45
N PHE A 746 -3.84 -20.74 0.01
CA PHE A 746 -4.91 -20.53 -0.95
C PHE A 746 -6.03 -19.69 -0.32
N ILE A 747 -6.58 -18.75 -1.10
CA ILE A 747 -7.56 -17.78 -0.60
C ILE A 747 -8.82 -18.44 -0.01
N LEU A 748 -9.22 -19.59 -0.55
CA LEU A 748 -10.31 -20.41 0.00
C LEU A 748 -9.79 -21.28 1.14
N ASN A 749 -9.94 -20.82 2.37
CA ASN A 749 -9.60 -21.59 3.54
C ASN A 749 -10.65 -22.70 3.84
N LYS A 750 -10.29 -23.68 4.69
CA LYS A 750 -11.19 -24.80 5.05
C LYS A 750 -12.53 -24.36 5.67
N PRO A 751 -12.57 -23.38 6.61
CA PRO A 751 -13.83 -22.83 7.13
C PRO A 751 -14.71 -22.27 6.02
N MET A 752 -14.12 -21.48 5.13
CA MET A 752 -14.81 -20.86 4.00
C MET A 752 -15.41 -21.91 3.04
N LEU A 753 -14.60 -22.91 2.66
CA LEU A 753 -15.09 -24.00 1.80
C LEU A 753 -16.24 -24.79 2.45
N ARG A 754 -16.15 -25.03 3.75
CA ARG A 754 -17.25 -25.70 4.51
C ARG A 754 -18.52 -24.86 4.49
N GLU A 755 -18.41 -23.54 4.65
CA GLU A 755 -19.56 -22.65 4.63
C GLU A 755 -20.16 -22.54 3.22
N VAL A 756 -19.36 -22.40 2.17
CA VAL A 756 -19.82 -22.39 0.77
C VAL A 756 -20.62 -23.66 0.44
N ILE A 757 -20.04 -24.81 0.71
CA ILE A 757 -20.71 -26.09 0.40
C ILE A 757 -21.92 -26.30 1.33
N GLY A 758 -21.76 -26.07 2.64
CA GLY A 758 -22.83 -26.33 3.61
C GLY A 758 -24.05 -25.42 3.39
N VAL A 759 -23.83 -24.12 3.29
CA VAL A 759 -24.92 -23.15 3.07
C VAL A 759 -25.47 -23.25 1.66
N GLY A 760 -24.59 -23.39 0.65
CA GLY A 760 -25.00 -23.54 -0.74
C GLY A 760 -25.87 -24.80 -0.97
N CYS A 761 -25.47 -25.95 -0.42
CA CYS A 761 -26.28 -27.17 -0.47
C CYS A 761 -27.60 -27.03 0.32
N PHE A 762 -27.61 -26.36 1.45
CA PHE A 762 -28.83 -26.10 2.20
C PHE A 762 -29.84 -25.26 1.39
N PHE A 763 -29.39 -24.17 0.80
CA PHE A 763 -30.24 -23.34 -0.06
C PHE A 763 -30.71 -24.11 -1.29
N PHE A 764 -29.81 -24.85 -1.91
CA PHE A 764 -30.17 -25.74 -3.02
C PHE A 764 -31.28 -26.72 -2.65
N LEU A 765 -31.16 -27.44 -1.53
CA LEU A 765 -32.18 -28.43 -1.10
C LEU A 765 -33.52 -27.77 -0.80
N MET A 766 -33.53 -26.57 -0.19
CA MET A 766 -34.73 -25.80 0.05
C MET A 766 -35.42 -25.43 -1.29
N LEU A 767 -34.69 -24.88 -2.24
CA LEU A 767 -35.22 -24.48 -3.54
C LEU A 767 -35.62 -25.68 -4.40
N LEU A 768 -34.88 -26.79 -4.35
CA LEU A 768 -35.21 -28.03 -5.02
C LEU A 768 -36.53 -28.61 -4.49
N GLY A 769 -36.72 -28.55 -3.17
CA GLY A 769 -38.00 -28.98 -2.54
C GLY A 769 -39.18 -28.14 -3.03
N MET A 770 -38.98 -26.82 -3.18
CA MET A 770 -40.02 -25.96 -3.74
C MET A 770 -40.27 -26.26 -5.21
N LEU A 771 -39.22 -26.43 -6.02
CA LEU A 771 -39.32 -26.80 -7.43
C LEU A 771 -40.08 -28.11 -7.60
N TYR A 772 -39.83 -29.11 -6.75
CA TYR A 772 -40.57 -30.39 -6.73
C TYR A 772 -42.04 -30.19 -6.42
N ILE A 773 -42.38 -29.32 -5.43
CA ILE A 773 -43.78 -29.02 -5.10
C ILE A 773 -44.46 -28.32 -6.29
N PHE A 774 -43.82 -27.32 -6.89
CA PHE A 774 -44.38 -26.58 -8.05
C PHE A 774 -44.60 -27.47 -9.28
N GLN A 775 -43.82 -28.55 -9.42
CA GLN A 775 -44.00 -29.51 -10.49
C GLN A 775 -45.20 -30.45 -10.24
N HIS A 776 -45.54 -30.68 -8.96
CA HIS A 776 -46.58 -31.68 -8.59
C HIS A 776 -47.86 -31.06 -7.99
N ALA A 777 -47.89 -29.75 -7.79
CA ALA A 777 -49.08 -29.04 -7.27
C ALA A 777 -49.21 -27.66 -7.87
N GLU A 778 -50.43 -27.16 -7.98
CA GLU A 778 -50.69 -25.79 -8.44
C GLU A 778 -50.59 -24.85 -7.25
N VAL A 779 -49.71 -23.86 -7.37
CA VAL A 779 -49.48 -22.84 -6.34
C VAL A 779 -49.74 -21.45 -6.92
N ARG A 780 -50.87 -20.88 -6.55
CA ARG A 780 -51.30 -19.52 -6.99
C ARG A 780 -50.83 -18.43 -6.06
N GLN A 781 -50.42 -18.78 -4.85
CA GLN A 781 -49.82 -17.91 -3.83
C GLN A 781 -49.08 -18.79 -2.80
N LEU A 782 -48.06 -18.21 -2.11
CA LEU A 782 -47.25 -18.99 -1.16
C LEU A 782 -48.01 -19.57 0.03
N THR A 783 -49.14 -18.97 0.41
CA THR A 783 -50.03 -19.52 1.45
C THR A 783 -50.62 -20.89 1.05
N ASP A 784 -50.74 -21.21 -0.24
CA ASP A 784 -51.23 -22.46 -0.72
C ASP A 784 -50.29 -23.65 -0.35
N LEU A 785 -49.05 -23.39 -0.07
CA LEU A 785 -48.08 -24.37 0.43
C LEU A 785 -48.48 -25.02 1.75
N LEU A 786 -49.37 -24.37 2.53
CA LEU A 786 -49.86 -24.91 3.81
C LEU A 786 -50.93 -26.00 3.63
N ILE A 787 -51.57 -26.02 2.47
CA ILE A 787 -52.67 -26.91 2.15
C ILE A 787 -52.44 -27.73 0.87
N VAL A 788 -51.19 -27.81 0.44
CA VAL A 788 -50.79 -28.44 -0.83
C VAL A 788 -51.13 -29.92 -0.86
N GLN A 789 -51.79 -30.34 -1.97
CA GLN A 789 -51.96 -31.77 -2.29
C GLN A 789 -51.12 -32.09 -3.53
N LEU A 790 -50.16 -32.99 -3.39
CA LEU A 790 -49.30 -33.41 -4.49
C LEU A 790 -50.09 -34.32 -5.47
N GLY A 791 -50.06 -33.95 -6.76
CA GLY A 791 -50.70 -34.72 -7.83
C GLY A 791 -49.88 -34.65 -9.12
N ALA A 792 -50.39 -35.22 -10.19
CA ALA A 792 -49.71 -35.18 -11.50
C ALA A 792 -50.04 -33.87 -12.24
N LYS A 793 -49.25 -32.82 -12.07
CA LYS A 793 -49.39 -31.54 -12.80
C LYS A 793 -48.48 -31.48 -14.03
N GLY A 794 -47.22 -31.83 -13.92
CA GLY A 794 -46.23 -31.91 -15.01
C GLY A 794 -45.80 -30.59 -15.69
N HIS A 795 -46.41 -29.44 -15.33
CA HIS A 795 -46.06 -28.12 -15.88
C HIS A 795 -45.96 -27.09 -14.76
N ILE A 796 -44.91 -26.27 -14.80
CA ILE A 796 -44.70 -25.16 -13.84
C ILE A 796 -45.09 -23.84 -14.49
N SER A 797 -45.89 -23.05 -13.80
CA SER A 797 -46.33 -21.74 -14.31
C SER A 797 -45.21 -20.67 -14.19
N THR A 798 -45.32 -19.64 -15.02
CA THR A 798 -44.40 -18.50 -14.95
C THR A 798 -44.42 -17.84 -13.56
N TYR A 799 -45.58 -17.76 -12.92
CA TYR A 799 -45.76 -17.23 -11.58
C TYR A 799 -44.94 -18.07 -10.54
N GLU A 800 -45.01 -19.40 -10.61
CA GLU A 800 -44.30 -20.29 -9.72
C GLU A 800 -42.76 -20.21 -9.92
N LEU A 801 -42.30 -20.06 -11.18
CA LEU A 801 -40.89 -19.79 -11.47
C LEU A 801 -40.45 -18.43 -10.95
N THR A 802 -41.31 -17.40 -11.03
CA THR A 802 -41.03 -16.07 -10.45
C THR A 802 -40.92 -16.12 -8.93
N LEU A 803 -41.79 -16.91 -8.26
CA LEU A 803 -41.67 -17.17 -6.82
C LEU A 803 -40.32 -17.79 -6.49
N LEU A 804 -39.95 -18.88 -7.19
CA LEU A 804 -38.68 -19.58 -7.00
C LEU A 804 -37.49 -18.64 -7.15
N PHE A 805 -37.46 -17.87 -8.25
CA PHE A 805 -36.41 -16.91 -8.53
C PHE A 805 -36.33 -15.81 -7.47
N THR A 806 -37.47 -15.24 -7.06
CA THR A 806 -37.50 -14.17 -6.06
C THR A 806 -37.04 -14.69 -4.69
N ILE A 807 -37.42 -15.90 -4.30
CA ILE A 807 -36.94 -16.54 -3.07
C ILE A 807 -35.44 -16.80 -3.16
N PHE A 808 -34.91 -17.24 -4.30
CA PHE A 808 -33.47 -17.40 -4.53
C PHE A 808 -32.76 -16.08 -4.29
N VAL A 809 -33.17 -14.98 -4.93
CA VAL A 809 -32.54 -13.67 -4.79
C VAL A 809 -32.62 -13.15 -3.35
N MET A 810 -33.80 -13.22 -2.73
CA MET A 810 -33.99 -12.67 -1.37
C MET A 810 -33.23 -13.48 -0.31
N THR A 811 -33.10 -14.81 -0.48
CA THR A 811 -32.30 -15.65 0.42
C THR A 811 -30.82 -15.24 0.37
N HIS A 812 -30.25 -15.03 -0.82
CA HIS A 812 -28.88 -14.58 -1.01
C HIS A 812 -28.69 -13.12 -0.59
N PHE A 813 -29.71 -12.28 -0.78
CA PHE A 813 -29.71 -10.90 -0.27
C PHE A 813 -29.49 -10.86 1.25
N PHE A 814 -30.20 -11.66 2.03
CA PHE A 814 -29.97 -11.76 3.48
C PHE A 814 -28.66 -12.46 3.83
N TYR A 815 -28.22 -13.41 3.01
CA TYR A 815 -26.93 -14.08 3.18
C TYR A 815 -25.74 -13.11 3.00
N LEU A 816 -25.86 -12.05 2.21
CA LEU A 816 -24.83 -11.00 2.08
C LEU A 816 -24.42 -10.42 3.45
N PHE A 817 -25.35 -10.22 4.36
CA PHE A 817 -25.05 -9.75 5.72
C PHE A 817 -24.28 -10.80 6.52
N ASN A 818 -24.57 -12.08 6.31
CA ASN A 818 -23.84 -13.17 6.95
C ASN A 818 -22.42 -13.27 6.41
N ALA A 819 -22.24 -13.21 5.10
CA ALA A 819 -20.93 -13.22 4.45
C ALA A 819 -20.05 -12.03 4.93
N ARG A 820 -20.65 -10.83 5.08
CA ARG A 820 -19.95 -9.66 5.64
C ARG A 820 -19.42 -9.92 7.04
N ALA A 821 -20.16 -10.63 7.87
CA ALA A 821 -19.78 -10.89 9.26
C ALA A 821 -18.88 -12.14 9.43
N PHE A 822 -18.50 -12.80 8.33
CA PHE A 822 -17.62 -13.96 8.35
C PHE A 822 -16.27 -13.64 8.99
N GLU A 823 -15.81 -14.45 9.93
CA GLU A 823 -14.56 -14.32 10.69
C GLU A 823 -14.36 -12.95 11.39
N THR A 824 -15.42 -12.17 11.63
CA THR A 824 -15.30 -10.89 12.36
C THR A 824 -15.54 -11.03 13.87
N GLY A 825 -16.13 -12.11 14.32
CA GLY A 825 -16.61 -12.26 15.69
C GLY A 825 -17.75 -11.29 16.08
N ARG A 826 -18.33 -10.56 15.10
CA ARG A 826 -19.40 -9.57 15.30
C ARG A 826 -20.74 -10.08 14.76
N SER A 827 -21.81 -9.49 15.27
CA SER A 827 -23.17 -9.67 14.75
C SER A 827 -23.27 -9.21 13.28
N ALA A 828 -24.04 -9.95 12.47
CA ALA A 828 -24.38 -9.55 11.11
C ALA A 828 -25.23 -8.25 11.07
N LEU A 829 -25.84 -7.85 12.18
CA LEU A 829 -26.63 -6.61 12.33
C LEU A 829 -25.79 -5.40 12.78
N HIS A 830 -24.49 -5.52 12.89
CA HIS A 830 -23.62 -4.41 13.27
C HIS A 830 -23.28 -3.53 12.06
N PHE A 831 -24.01 -2.43 11.84
CA PHE A 831 -23.89 -1.56 10.65
C PHE A 831 -23.02 -0.32 10.82
N LYS A 832 -22.30 -0.15 11.93
CA LYS A 832 -21.45 1.03 12.16
C LYS A 832 -20.37 1.15 11.07
N GLY A 833 -20.34 2.28 10.35
CA GLY A 833 -19.40 2.53 9.28
C GLY A 833 -19.71 1.84 7.94
N CYS A 834 -20.89 1.24 7.78
CA CYS A 834 -21.29 0.48 6.59
C CYS A 834 -22.35 1.20 5.72
N ASN A 835 -22.36 2.54 5.70
CA ASN A 835 -23.36 3.32 4.94
C ASN A 835 -23.36 2.95 3.45
N GLY A 836 -22.18 2.73 2.86
CA GLY A 836 -22.07 2.28 1.47
C GLY A 836 -22.76 0.94 1.21
N LEU A 837 -22.57 -0.03 2.12
CA LEU A 837 -23.26 -1.33 2.06
C LEU A 837 -24.79 -1.15 2.09
N LEU A 838 -25.31 -0.35 3.03
CA LEU A 838 -26.76 -0.15 3.17
C LEU A 838 -27.38 0.52 1.93
N THR A 839 -26.67 1.49 1.33
CA THR A 839 -27.11 2.12 0.08
C THR A 839 -27.18 1.12 -1.06
N ILE A 840 -26.17 0.27 -1.19
CA ILE A 840 -26.11 -0.75 -2.24
C ILE A 840 -27.20 -1.82 -2.04
N VAL A 841 -27.37 -2.27 -0.81
CA VAL A 841 -28.44 -3.22 -0.45
C VAL A 841 -29.81 -2.65 -0.79
N ALA A 842 -30.05 -1.36 -0.55
CA ALA A 842 -31.31 -0.71 -0.94
C ALA A 842 -31.48 -0.67 -2.49
N ILE A 843 -30.41 -0.42 -3.23
CA ILE A 843 -30.42 -0.43 -4.71
C ILE A 843 -30.76 -1.84 -5.23
N ILE A 844 -30.14 -2.89 -4.69
CA ILE A 844 -30.44 -4.27 -5.08
C ILE A 844 -31.91 -4.62 -4.81
N LEU A 845 -32.44 -4.26 -3.64
CA LEU A 845 -33.82 -4.53 -3.27
C LEU A 845 -34.81 -3.80 -4.18
N ILE A 846 -34.59 -2.50 -4.41
CA ILE A 846 -35.43 -1.69 -5.33
C ILE A 846 -35.36 -2.26 -6.74
N GLY A 847 -34.16 -2.65 -7.21
CA GLY A 847 -33.99 -3.26 -8.53
C GLY A 847 -34.73 -4.58 -8.66
N GLN A 848 -34.71 -5.46 -7.64
CA GLN A 848 -35.43 -6.72 -7.64
C GLN A 848 -36.96 -6.50 -7.69
N ILE A 849 -37.48 -5.57 -6.89
CA ILE A 849 -38.91 -5.22 -6.92
C ILE A 849 -39.27 -4.64 -8.29
N ALA A 850 -38.48 -3.72 -8.83
CA ALA A 850 -38.73 -3.12 -10.13
C ALA A 850 -38.76 -4.17 -11.26
N MET A 851 -37.84 -5.16 -11.23
CA MET A 851 -37.77 -6.22 -12.22
C MET A 851 -39.04 -7.09 -12.23
N VAL A 852 -39.54 -7.45 -11.03
CA VAL A 852 -40.70 -8.32 -10.90
C VAL A 852 -42.03 -7.57 -11.17
N GLU A 853 -42.14 -6.27 -10.81
CA GLU A 853 -43.41 -5.56 -10.82
C GLU A 853 -43.61 -4.65 -12.04
N LEU A 854 -42.55 -4.23 -12.76
CA LEU A 854 -42.72 -3.34 -13.92
C LEU A 854 -43.01 -4.15 -15.20
N PRO A 855 -44.13 -3.89 -15.88
CA PRO A 855 -44.61 -4.70 -17.05
C PRO A 855 -43.59 -4.78 -18.19
N GLY A 856 -42.77 -3.74 -18.41
CA GLY A 856 -41.71 -3.76 -19.43
C GLY A 856 -40.55 -4.69 -19.08
N LEU A 857 -40.16 -4.75 -17.80
CA LEU A 857 -39.08 -5.62 -17.31
C LEU A 857 -39.58 -7.06 -17.15
N GLN A 858 -40.81 -7.27 -16.79
CA GLN A 858 -41.40 -8.64 -16.65
C GLN A 858 -41.23 -9.45 -17.94
N GLN A 859 -41.58 -8.86 -19.08
CA GLN A 859 -41.46 -9.54 -20.37
C GLN A 859 -39.99 -9.84 -20.74
N PHE A 860 -39.10 -8.99 -20.30
CA PHE A 860 -37.67 -9.10 -20.57
C PHE A 860 -37.00 -10.20 -19.76
N PHE A 861 -37.35 -10.33 -18.47
CA PHE A 861 -36.80 -11.33 -17.56
C PHE A 861 -37.64 -12.60 -17.47
N ASN A 862 -38.71 -12.70 -18.24
CA ASN A 862 -39.68 -13.80 -18.21
C ASN A 862 -40.17 -14.08 -16.77
N VAL A 863 -40.70 -13.02 -16.15
CA VAL A 863 -41.26 -13.02 -14.80
C VAL A 863 -42.68 -12.44 -14.80
N GLU A 864 -43.45 -12.75 -13.77
CA GLU A 864 -44.79 -12.29 -13.56
C GLU A 864 -44.91 -11.54 -12.23
N GLY A 865 -45.74 -10.50 -12.14
CA GLY A 865 -45.95 -9.70 -10.95
C GLY A 865 -46.46 -10.54 -9.78
N LEU A 866 -45.84 -10.38 -8.60
CA LEU A 866 -46.15 -11.13 -7.39
C LEU A 866 -47.18 -10.41 -6.53
N LYS A 867 -48.04 -11.16 -5.84
CA LYS A 867 -48.92 -10.61 -4.84
C LYS A 867 -48.17 -10.01 -3.65
N LEU A 868 -48.70 -8.94 -3.07
CA LEU A 868 -48.10 -8.29 -1.91
C LEU A 868 -47.90 -9.27 -0.71
N THR A 869 -48.83 -10.20 -0.55
CA THR A 869 -48.76 -11.25 0.46
C THR A 869 -47.53 -12.15 0.28
N ASP A 870 -47.21 -12.50 -0.98
CA ASP A 870 -46.07 -13.33 -1.30
C ASP A 870 -44.76 -12.60 -1.08
N TRP A 871 -44.69 -11.30 -1.43
CA TRP A 871 -43.52 -10.47 -1.08
C TRP A 871 -43.25 -10.43 0.42
N ILE A 872 -44.29 -10.26 1.25
CA ILE A 872 -44.15 -10.26 2.71
C ILE A 872 -43.64 -11.60 3.22
N ILE A 873 -44.22 -12.72 2.73
CA ILE A 873 -43.83 -14.08 3.11
C ILE A 873 -42.36 -14.35 2.67
N ILE A 874 -41.98 -13.95 1.45
CA ILE A 874 -40.62 -14.13 0.93
C ILE A 874 -39.61 -13.36 1.78
N ILE A 875 -39.88 -12.07 2.07
CA ILE A 875 -38.98 -11.25 2.85
C ILE A 875 -38.80 -11.83 4.28
N ILE A 876 -39.89 -12.16 4.95
CA ILE A 876 -39.86 -12.75 6.30
C ILE A 876 -39.16 -14.11 6.25
N GLY A 877 -39.56 -15.00 5.35
CA GLY A 877 -38.97 -16.34 5.23
C GLY A 877 -37.49 -16.32 4.90
N SER A 878 -37.06 -15.49 3.92
CA SER A 878 -35.66 -15.36 3.55
C SER A 878 -34.81 -14.72 4.66
N SER A 879 -35.39 -13.84 5.49
CA SER A 879 -34.70 -13.25 6.63
C SER A 879 -34.27 -14.27 7.70
N PHE A 880 -34.87 -15.47 7.73
CA PHE A 880 -34.48 -16.54 8.65
C PHE A 880 -32.99 -16.91 8.51
N VAL A 881 -32.42 -16.79 7.33
CA VAL A 881 -30.99 -16.99 7.08
C VAL A 881 -30.13 -16.10 7.98
N LEU A 882 -30.55 -14.87 8.18
CA LEU A 882 -29.86 -13.90 9.07
C LEU A 882 -30.09 -14.27 10.55
N TRP A 883 -31.33 -14.59 10.93
CA TRP A 883 -31.68 -14.88 12.33
C TRP A 883 -31.08 -16.18 12.86
N VAL A 884 -30.98 -17.21 12.02
CA VAL A 884 -30.30 -18.48 12.37
C VAL A 884 -28.84 -18.22 12.72
N ARG A 885 -28.12 -17.39 11.93
CA ARG A 885 -26.74 -17.04 12.23
C ARG A 885 -26.64 -16.22 13.52
N GLU A 886 -27.51 -15.23 13.72
CA GLU A 886 -27.50 -14.42 14.95
C GLU A 886 -27.76 -15.27 16.19
N ALA A 887 -28.72 -16.20 16.14
CA ALA A 887 -28.94 -17.14 17.21
C ALA A 887 -27.71 -18.01 17.51
N TRP A 888 -27.06 -18.52 16.46
CA TRP A 888 -25.79 -19.27 16.60
C TRP A 888 -24.70 -18.44 17.22
N HIS A 889 -24.54 -17.19 16.77
CA HIS A 889 -23.54 -16.25 17.31
C HIS A 889 -23.76 -15.97 18.80
N LEU A 890 -25.01 -15.81 19.22
CA LEU A 890 -25.37 -15.61 20.64
C LEU A 890 -25.11 -16.87 21.48
N LEU A 891 -25.33 -18.06 20.94
CA LEU A 891 -25.05 -19.34 21.63
C LEU A 891 -23.54 -19.62 21.72
N ALA A 892 -22.76 -19.26 20.72
CA ALA A 892 -21.31 -19.44 20.69
C ALA A 892 -20.54 -18.45 21.59
N LYS A 893 -21.16 -17.35 21.99
CA LYS A 893 -20.59 -16.38 22.95
C LYS A 893 -20.81 -16.76 24.42
N LYS A 894 -21.70 -17.69 24.69
CA LYS A 894 -21.88 -18.28 26.03
C LYS A 894 -20.93 -19.47 26.23
#